data_d4eb2f305536db599a3eefb7212275ed
#
_entry.id   d4eb2f305536db599a3eefb7212275ed
#
_cell.length_a   1.000
_cell.length_b   1.000
_cell.length_c   1.000
_cell.angle_alpha   90.00
_cell.angle_beta   90.00
_cell.angle_gamma   90.00
#
_symmetry.space_group_name_H-M   'P 1'
#
loop_
_entity.id
_entity.type
_entity.pdbx_description
1 polymer ?
#
loop_
_entity_poly.entity_id
_entity_poly.type
_entity_poly.pdbx_seq_one_letter_code
_entity_poly.pdbx_strand_id
1 'polypeptide(L)'
;MTRRGAGMAATIGRLCGAVALALAATAGKAADTPATPTPVPAEAFAELPFISNPILSPDGASIAAQALIGGKTKLVVFKADDMHHPLVFEMGDKQIIDVNWAGPNRVLLTVGLTMNFYDIDIPVSRLLAIDIPTNTVKLLDKKSRGILAGDVLYTDPAGGSLLVASQDDPFSTPSVKHIDLATGAVAIAEKARPNVWNWYADANGVVRAGIAYDNNRWTIWYRDKAGDALTAIKGKRGKDDDSGTVDSLRFLSGDNSGLIVTNARTGRFAAYHYDFKTGTIGDAIYENPDVDISSVTVDPISGVVSGINYEDDRRRIMWLDPKMHAIQAKIEKALPGAEDTIVSQSNDSNRLLIWSGGAADPGTYYLYDRKAARIAPVAQPYTKLAQVELAPVSAVHYTARDGLSLPAYLTMPLHRGDHALPLVVMPHGGPFARDDWEYDPFVQFLANRGYVVLQPEFRGSTGYGKAFVEKGYGQWGRKMQDDVDDGVDWLVKTGKVDPKRVCIMGASYGGYAALWGAIRNPEKYRCAISFAGVTDVDAILHYDRRSFSAPRYFKQWQTKIAGEDKIDLDTVSPLPQAARLTIPVLIAQGEKDVTVPPRQAHQMVTALEKRHANVESVFYKEDAHGFSKPEDMADYLKRIEAFLTRYNPS
;
A
#
# COMPACT_ATOMS: atom_id res chain seq x y z
N MET A 1 48.35 -62.03 0.03
CA MET A 1 49.31 -61.25 0.83
C MET A 1 48.52 -60.26 1.61
N THR A 2 48.19 -60.58 2.82
CA THR A 2 48.74 -60.05 4.09
C THR A 2 48.39 -58.56 4.29
N ARG A 3 47.78 -58.09 5.30
CA ARG A 3 47.28 -58.51 6.63
C ARG A 3 46.65 -57.27 7.28
N ARG A 4 45.50 -57.47 7.92
CA ARG A 4 45.17 -57.16 9.33
C ARG A 4 45.17 -55.66 9.73
N GLY A 5 44.28 -55.21 10.49
CA GLY A 5 43.24 -55.74 11.36
C GLY A 5 42.68 -54.65 12.26
N ALA A 6 41.51 -54.97 12.67
CA ALA A 6 40.95 -54.92 14.02
C ALA A 6 40.92 -53.55 14.71
N GLY A 7 39.86 -53.03 15.19
CA GLY A 7 38.75 -53.57 15.97
C GLY A 7 38.73 -52.91 17.31
N MET A 8 37.65 -52.36 17.77
CA MET A 8 37.04 -52.71 19.04
C MET A 8 35.95 -51.72 19.44
N ALA A 9 34.88 -52.32 19.83
CA ALA A 9 33.65 -51.73 20.32
C ALA A 9 33.70 -51.52 21.86
N ALA A 10 32.74 -50.77 22.32
CA ALA A 10 32.07 -50.78 23.62
C ALA A 10 32.77 -50.23 24.84
N THR A 11 32.12 -49.36 25.61
CA THR A 11 31.43 -49.77 26.83
C THR A 11 30.67 -48.59 27.48
N ILE A 12 29.46 -48.92 27.89
CA ILE A 12 28.55 -48.11 28.72
C ILE A 12 29.07 -48.05 30.14
N GLY A 13 29.02 -46.90 30.80
CA GLY A 13 29.28 -46.78 32.22
C GLY A 13 28.44 -45.70 32.87
N ARG A 14 27.38 -46.11 33.56
CA ARG A 14 26.65 -45.24 34.52
C ARG A 14 27.52 -45.00 35.75
N LEU A 15 27.56 -43.75 36.24
CA LEU A 15 27.87 -43.48 37.64
C LEU A 15 26.95 -42.38 38.17
N CYS A 16 26.13 -42.77 39.15
CA CYS A 16 25.46 -41.87 40.08
C CYS A 16 26.50 -41.34 41.08
N GLY A 17 26.52 -40.06 41.30
CA GLY A 17 27.29 -39.44 42.34
C GLY A 17 26.49 -38.32 43.01
N ALA A 18 26.08 -38.55 44.26
CA ALA A 18 25.44 -37.56 45.13
C ALA A 18 26.40 -36.42 45.42
N VAL A 19 25.94 -35.17 45.30
CA VAL A 19 26.67 -33.99 45.79
C VAL A 19 25.83 -33.28 46.84
N ALA A 20 26.46 -33.10 48.01
CA ALA A 20 25.91 -32.49 49.19
C ALA A 20 25.64 -30.99 48.99
N LEU A 21 24.50 -30.50 49.57
CA LEU A 21 24.18 -29.08 49.71
C LEU A 21 25.18 -28.43 50.65
N ALA A 22 25.93 -27.45 50.13
CA ALA A 22 26.57 -26.41 50.93
C ALA A 22 25.79 -25.11 50.76
N LEU A 23 25.04 -24.68 51.79
CA LEU A 23 24.46 -23.34 51.86
C LEU A 23 25.63 -22.34 52.06
N ALA A 24 25.95 -21.58 51.01
CA ALA A 24 26.70 -20.34 51.11
C ALA A 24 25.75 -19.17 50.91
N ALA A 25 25.55 -18.39 51.96
CA ALA A 25 24.86 -17.10 51.87
C ALA A 25 25.67 -16.17 50.96
N THR A 26 25.18 -15.92 49.76
CA THR A 26 25.72 -14.86 48.89
C THR A 26 24.81 -13.63 49.02
N ALA A 27 25.47 -12.53 49.45
CA ALA A 27 24.92 -11.18 49.45
C ALA A 27 24.24 -10.88 48.09
N GLY A 28 23.04 -10.26 48.14
CA GLY A 28 22.27 -9.91 46.95
C GLY A 28 23.12 -9.05 45.99
N LYS A 29 23.47 -9.61 44.85
CA LYS A 29 23.77 -8.81 43.67
C LYS A 29 22.48 -8.16 43.24
N ALA A 30 22.49 -6.82 43.22
CA ALA A 30 21.47 -6.07 42.49
C ALA A 30 21.34 -6.71 41.10
N ALA A 31 20.11 -7.01 40.69
CA ALA A 31 19.83 -7.48 39.35
C ALA A 31 20.39 -6.43 38.39
N ASP A 32 21.36 -6.82 37.57
CA ASP A 32 21.84 -6.00 36.47
C ASP A 32 20.59 -5.64 35.63
N THR A 33 20.26 -4.37 35.59
CA THR A 33 19.27 -3.85 34.63
C THR A 33 19.77 -4.27 33.24
N PRO A 34 19.01 -4.98 32.45
CA PRO A 34 19.46 -5.37 31.12
C PRO A 34 19.94 -4.12 30.39
N ALA A 35 21.16 -4.15 29.89
CA ALA A 35 21.71 -3.04 29.11
C ALA A 35 20.77 -2.73 27.98
N THR A 36 20.36 -1.47 27.83
CA THR A 36 19.54 -1.02 26.71
C THR A 36 20.25 -1.43 25.42
N PRO A 37 19.62 -2.19 24.52
CA PRO A 37 20.25 -2.60 23.28
C PRO A 37 20.76 -1.39 22.51
N THR A 38 21.94 -1.50 21.90
CA THR A 38 22.46 -0.45 21.02
C THR A 38 21.45 -0.19 19.90
N PRO A 39 21.03 1.05 19.68
CA PRO A 39 20.09 1.36 18.62
C PRO A 39 20.57 0.88 17.25
N VAL A 40 19.69 0.28 16.48
CA VAL A 40 19.98 -0.16 15.11
C VAL A 40 20.25 1.08 14.24
N PRO A 41 21.31 1.11 13.39
CA PRO A 41 21.63 2.28 12.57
C PRO A 41 20.44 2.72 11.68
N ALA A 42 20.26 4.03 11.50
CA ALA A 42 19.20 4.60 10.68
C ALA A 42 19.22 4.04 9.24
N GLU A 43 20.42 3.75 8.72
CA GLU A 43 20.65 3.18 7.40
C GLU A 43 20.06 1.78 7.22
N ALA A 44 19.74 1.07 8.29
CA ALA A 44 19.06 -0.21 8.19
C ALA A 44 17.57 -0.04 7.93
N PHE A 45 16.94 0.97 8.54
CA PHE A 45 15.53 1.31 8.30
C PHE A 45 15.33 2.10 7.00
N ALA A 46 16.38 2.77 6.52
CA ALA A 46 16.37 3.49 5.25
C ALA A 46 16.64 2.60 4.03
N GLU A 47 16.86 1.31 4.22
CA GLU A 47 17.05 0.38 3.11
C GLU A 47 15.79 0.34 2.26
N LEU A 48 15.92 0.60 0.95
CA LEU A 48 14.83 0.34 0.01
C LEU A 48 14.79 -1.16 -0.30
N PRO A 49 13.62 -1.73 -0.60
CA PRO A 49 13.54 -3.16 -0.84
C PRO A 49 14.43 -3.57 -2.02
N PHE A 50 15.39 -4.47 -1.74
CA PHE A 50 16.29 -5.00 -2.74
C PHE A 50 15.52 -5.68 -3.89
N ILE A 51 14.41 -6.36 -3.56
CA ILE A 51 13.51 -6.98 -4.53
C ILE A 51 12.06 -6.68 -4.14
N SER A 52 11.22 -6.39 -5.12
CA SER A 52 9.80 -6.12 -4.93
C SER A 52 8.95 -6.67 -6.08
N ASN A 53 7.69 -6.94 -5.78
CA ASN A 53 6.68 -7.40 -6.74
C ASN A 53 7.12 -8.60 -7.60
N PRO A 54 7.65 -9.69 -7.01
CA PRO A 54 8.02 -10.86 -7.78
C PRO A 54 6.76 -11.60 -8.25
N ILE A 55 6.76 -12.03 -9.52
CA ILE A 55 5.66 -12.79 -10.12
C ILE A 55 6.19 -14.01 -10.88
N LEU A 56 5.51 -15.13 -10.74
CA LEU A 56 5.80 -16.38 -11.48
C LEU A 56 5.31 -16.27 -12.92
N SER A 57 6.10 -16.82 -13.85
CA SER A 57 5.61 -17.11 -15.20
C SER A 57 4.46 -18.12 -15.16
N PRO A 58 3.57 -18.12 -16.17
CA PRO A 58 2.42 -19.05 -16.23
C PRO A 58 2.80 -20.54 -16.11
N ASP A 59 3.98 -20.92 -16.60
CA ASP A 59 4.53 -22.28 -16.49
C ASP A 59 5.29 -22.53 -15.16
N GLY A 60 5.45 -21.50 -14.33
CA GLY A 60 6.18 -21.57 -13.07
C GLY A 60 7.71 -21.68 -13.21
N ALA A 61 8.25 -21.60 -14.42
CA ALA A 61 9.68 -21.81 -14.67
C ALA A 61 10.56 -20.59 -14.41
N SER A 62 9.97 -19.39 -14.39
CA SER A 62 10.70 -18.13 -14.23
C SER A 62 9.97 -17.19 -13.26
N ILE A 63 10.74 -16.27 -12.65
CA ILE A 63 10.22 -15.21 -11.80
C ILE A 63 10.70 -13.88 -12.38
N ALA A 64 9.77 -12.96 -12.60
CA ALA A 64 10.07 -11.56 -12.93
C ALA A 64 9.86 -10.71 -11.68
N ALA A 65 10.74 -9.75 -11.43
CA ALA A 65 10.67 -8.88 -10.25
C ALA A 65 11.32 -7.52 -10.53
N GLN A 66 11.00 -6.56 -9.70
CA GLN A 66 11.78 -5.32 -9.62
C GLN A 66 12.96 -5.55 -8.65
N ALA A 67 14.15 -5.07 -9.01
CA ALA A 67 15.32 -5.14 -8.14
C ALA A 67 16.07 -3.81 -8.11
N LEU A 68 16.53 -3.40 -6.94
CA LEU A 68 17.38 -2.22 -6.75
C LEU A 68 18.83 -2.60 -7.00
N ILE A 69 19.38 -2.23 -8.17
CA ILE A 69 20.75 -2.56 -8.57
C ILE A 69 21.49 -1.27 -8.93
N GLY A 70 22.56 -0.96 -8.18
CA GLY A 70 23.34 0.26 -8.39
C GLY A 70 22.54 1.55 -8.14
N GLY A 71 21.62 1.53 -7.16
CA GLY A 71 20.76 2.68 -6.82
C GLY A 71 19.63 2.96 -7.82
N LYS A 72 19.37 2.04 -8.77
CA LYS A 72 18.28 2.15 -9.76
C LYS A 72 17.41 0.91 -9.74
N THR A 73 16.11 1.11 -9.82
CA THR A 73 15.15 0.00 -9.99
C THR A 73 15.21 -0.53 -11.41
N LYS A 74 15.46 -1.83 -11.54
CA LYS A 74 15.55 -2.57 -12.80
C LYS A 74 14.56 -3.72 -12.80
N LEU A 75 14.14 -4.15 -13.98
CA LEU A 75 13.45 -5.42 -14.10
C LEU A 75 14.50 -6.54 -14.11
N VAL A 76 14.29 -7.56 -13.29
CA VAL A 76 15.08 -8.79 -13.31
C VAL A 76 14.18 -9.98 -13.62
N VAL A 77 14.72 -10.93 -14.39
CA VAL A 77 14.06 -12.21 -14.67
C VAL A 77 15.04 -13.33 -14.41
N PHE A 78 14.69 -14.25 -13.56
CA PHE A 78 15.52 -15.40 -13.20
C PHE A 78 14.74 -16.70 -13.29
N LYS A 79 15.43 -17.83 -13.44
CA LYS A 79 14.80 -19.14 -13.38
C LYS A 79 14.40 -19.44 -11.93
N ALA A 80 13.20 -19.99 -11.74
CA ALA A 80 12.71 -20.31 -10.41
C ALA A 80 13.59 -21.32 -9.66
N ASP A 81 14.34 -22.14 -10.39
CA ASP A 81 15.27 -23.14 -9.84
C ASP A 81 16.74 -22.66 -9.83
N ASP A 82 17.05 -21.51 -10.44
CA ASP A 82 18.39 -20.87 -10.43
C ASP A 82 18.26 -19.35 -10.37
N MET A 83 18.43 -18.80 -9.17
CA MET A 83 18.30 -17.37 -8.90
C MET A 83 19.62 -16.59 -8.99
N HIS A 84 20.73 -17.26 -9.25
CA HIS A 84 22.06 -16.65 -9.27
C HIS A 84 22.39 -15.94 -10.57
N HIS A 85 21.66 -16.22 -11.66
CA HIS A 85 21.93 -15.71 -13.00
C HIS A 85 20.73 -14.95 -13.59
N PRO A 86 20.33 -13.79 -13.02
CA PRO A 86 19.20 -13.02 -13.55
C PRO A 86 19.54 -12.38 -14.90
N LEU A 87 18.55 -12.34 -15.78
CA LEU A 87 18.53 -11.37 -16.87
C LEU A 87 18.14 -10.01 -16.29
N VAL A 88 18.90 -8.97 -16.62
CA VAL A 88 18.66 -7.61 -16.10
C VAL A 88 18.31 -6.69 -17.25
N PHE A 89 17.19 -5.97 -17.12
CA PHE A 89 16.71 -5.01 -18.11
C PHE A 89 16.77 -3.60 -17.53
N GLU A 90 17.53 -2.75 -18.21
CA GLU A 90 17.69 -1.34 -17.86
C GLU A 90 16.48 -0.53 -18.35
N MET A 91 15.83 0.20 -17.45
CA MET A 91 14.68 1.05 -17.78
C MET A 91 15.05 2.53 -17.93
N GLY A 92 16.31 2.89 -17.74
CA GLY A 92 16.77 4.28 -17.72
C GLY A 92 16.17 5.03 -16.52
N ASP A 93 15.57 6.18 -16.78
CA ASP A 93 14.94 7.01 -15.74
C ASP A 93 13.44 6.74 -15.59
N LYS A 94 12.92 5.65 -16.17
CA LYS A 94 11.52 5.28 -16.08
C LYS A 94 11.26 4.49 -14.80
N GLN A 95 10.20 4.85 -14.11
CA GLN A 95 9.72 4.11 -12.96
C GLN A 95 8.96 2.85 -13.43
N ILE A 96 9.26 1.69 -12.88
CA ILE A 96 8.44 0.49 -13.09
C ILE A 96 7.20 0.61 -12.19
N ILE A 97 6.01 0.61 -12.80
CA ILE A 97 4.72 0.69 -12.10
C ILE A 97 4.17 -0.71 -11.86
N ASP A 98 4.19 -1.56 -12.90
CA ASP A 98 3.58 -2.88 -12.83
C ASP A 98 4.35 -3.87 -13.72
N VAL A 99 4.36 -5.14 -13.30
CA VAL A 99 5.02 -6.26 -13.99
C VAL A 99 4.03 -7.40 -14.11
N ASN A 100 3.82 -7.91 -15.32
CA ASN A 100 2.93 -9.03 -15.61
C ASN A 100 3.55 -9.98 -16.64
N TRP A 101 2.98 -11.17 -16.81
CA TRP A 101 3.39 -12.11 -17.85
C TRP A 101 2.36 -12.20 -18.98
N ALA A 102 2.85 -12.30 -20.21
CA ALA A 102 2.07 -12.68 -21.39
C ALA A 102 2.60 -14.00 -21.96
N GLY A 103 2.05 -15.10 -21.49
CA GLY A 103 2.60 -16.43 -21.73
C GLY A 103 3.94 -16.67 -21.01
N PRO A 104 4.62 -17.81 -21.24
CA PRO A 104 5.79 -18.20 -20.45
C PRO A 104 7.09 -17.42 -20.81
N ASN A 105 7.13 -16.75 -21.96
CA ASN A 105 8.35 -16.20 -22.51
C ASN A 105 8.34 -14.67 -22.64
N ARG A 106 7.29 -13.99 -22.17
CA ARG A 106 7.17 -12.53 -22.36
C ARG A 106 6.68 -11.84 -21.11
N VAL A 107 7.40 -10.78 -20.70
CA VAL A 107 6.99 -9.91 -19.60
C VAL A 107 6.31 -8.67 -20.19
N LEU A 108 5.17 -8.30 -19.62
CA LEU A 108 4.51 -7.02 -19.81
C LEU A 108 4.95 -6.09 -18.70
N LEU A 109 5.39 -4.91 -19.05
CA LEU A 109 5.90 -3.93 -18.10
C LEU A 109 5.20 -2.59 -18.30
N THR A 110 4.51 -2.12 -17.28
CA THR A 110 4.01 -0.75 -17.25
C THR A 110 5.07 0.15 -16.65
N VAL A 111 5.48 1.16 -17.40
CA VAL A 111 6.47 2.13 -16.94
C VAL A 111 5.87 3.53 -16.85
N GLY A 112 6.23 4.25 -15.78
CA GLY A 112 5.91 5.64 -15.55
C GLY A 112 7.02 6.55 -16.06
N LEU A 113 6.63 7.68 -16.61
CA LEU A 113 7.51 8.78 -16.99
C LEU A 113 6.76 10.10 -16.84
N THR A 114 7.50 11.20 -16.68
CA THR A 114 6.93 12.53 -16.66
C THR A 114 6.97 13.11 -18.06
N MET A 115 5.86 13.66 -18.52
CA MET A 115 5.78 14.40 -19.79
C MET A 115 5.33 15.83 -19.53
N ASN A 116 6.01 16.78 -20.18
CA ASN A 116 5.55 18.16 -20.18
C ASN A 116 4.37 18.33 -21.15
N PHE A 117 3.26 18.85 -20.63
CA PHE A 117 2.05 19.12 -21.38
C PHE A 117 1.56 20.54 -21.08
N TYR A 118 1.72 21.45 -22.06
CA TYR A 118 1.40 22.88 -21.89
C TYR A 118 2.03 23.51 -20.63
N ASP A 119 3.35 23.32 -20.47
CA ASP A 119 4.14 23.79 -19.33
C ASP A 119 3.73 23.19 -17.97
N ILE A 120 3.00 22.08 -17.98
CA ILE A 120 2.65 21.28 -16.79
C ILE A 120 3.28 19.91 -16.96
N ASP A 121 4.07 19.50 -15.97
CA ASP A 121 4.60 18.16 -15.90
C ASP A 121 3.52 17.20 -15.37
N ILE A 122 3.12 16.25 -16.21
CA ILE A 122 2.13 15.23 -15.85
C ILE A 122 2.77 13.84 -15.86
N PRO A 123 2.47 13.02 -14.86
CA PRO A 123 2.86 11.62 -14.89
C PRO A 123 2.06 10.88 -15.97
N VAL A 124 2.75 10.14 -16.80
CA VAL A 124 2.12 9.28 -17.82
C VAL A 124 2.69 7.87 -17.73
N SER A 125 1.92 6.87 -18.13
CA SER A 125 2.40 5.50 -18.18
C SER A 125 2.46 4.97 -19.61
N ARG A 126 3.31 3.95 -19.85
CA ARG A 126 3.46 3.26 -21.13
C ARG A 126 3.64 1.76 -20.92
N LEU A 127 3.08 0.98 -21.81
CA LEU A 127 3.14 -0.48 -21.77
C LEU A 127 4.25 -0.98 -22.70
N LEU A 128 5.14 -1.79 -22.15
CA LEU A 128 6.23 -2.46 -22.87
C LEU A 128 5.99 -3.97 -22.87
N ALA A 129 6.42 -4.64 -23.92
CA ALA A 129 6.56 -6.09 -23.97
C ALA A 129 8.04 -6.44 -24.07
N ILE A 130 8.49 -7.34 -23.20
CA ILE A 130 9.87 -7.82 -23.15
C ILE A 130 9.85 -9.31 -23.47
N ASP A 131 10.42 -9.66 -24.62
CA ASP A 131 10.57 -11.04 -25.06
C ASP A 131 11.86 -11.61 -24.44
N ILE A 132 11.72 -12.58 -23.56
CA ILE A 132 12.84 -13.11 -22.77
C ILE A 132 13.84 -13.89 -23.62
N PRO A 133 13.43 -14.81 -24.52
CA PRO A 133 14.36 -15.56 -25.36
C PRO A 133 15.23 -14.69 -26.28
N THR A 134 14.69 -13.60 -26.79
CA THR A 134 15.40 -12.71 -27.73
C THR A 134 15.98 -11.47 -27.08
N ASN A 135 15.68 -11.24 -25.80
CA ASN A 135 16.07 -10.05 -25.05
C ASN A 135 15.63 -8.73 -25.74
N THR A 136 14.45 -8.74 -26.39
CA THR A 136 13.94 -7.58 -27.11
C THR A 136 12.86 -6.87 -26.33
N VAL A 137 12.93 -5.53 -26.33
CA VAL A 137 11.94 -4.65 -25.68
C VAL A 137 11.15 -3.92 -26.77
N LYS A 138 9.82 -4.02 -26.71
CA LYS A 138 8.91 -3.35 -27.63
C LYS A 138 7.96 -2.43 -26.88
N LEU A 139 7.85 -1.17 -27.28
CA LEU A 139 6.77 -0.28 -26.86
C LEU A 139 5.48 -0.72 -27.57
N LEU A 140 4.45 -1.04 -26.79
CA LEU A 140 3.12 -1.35 -27.30
C LEU A 140 2.31 -0.08 -27.48
N ASP A 141 1.30 -0.13 -28.39
CA ASP A 141 0.43 1.01 -28.72
C ASP A 141 1.18 2.35 -28.91
N LYS A 142 2.17 2.37 -29.80
CA LYS A 142 3.05 3.52 -30.05
C LYS A 142 2.32 4.80 -30.44
N LYS A 143 1.05 4.70 -30.88
CA LYS A 143 0.23 5.85 -31.33
C LYS A 143 -0.53 6.50 -30.19
N SER A 144 -0.72 5.81 -29.06
CA SER A 144 -1.38 6.38 -27.90
C SER A 144 -0.64 7.60 -27.35
N ARG A 145 -1.37 8.68 -27.13
CA ARG A 145 -0.91 9.94 -26.51
C ARG A 145 -1.57 10.18 -25.15
N GLY A 146 -2.38 9.23 -24.70
CA GLY A 146 -3.07 9.32 -23.43
C GLY A 146 -2.14 9.37 -22.21
N ILE A 147 -2.70 9.69 -21.07
CA ILE A 147 -2.00 9.71 -19.78
C ILE A 147 -1.73 8.27 -19.32
N LEU A 148 -2.75 7.40 -19.42
CA LEU A 148 -2.66 6.01 -18.97
C LEU A 148 -2.25 5.09 -20.11
N ALA A 149 -1.26 4.24 -19.87
CA ALA A 149 -0.72 3.26 -20.83
C ALA A 149 -1.70 2.16 -21.21
N GLY A 150 -2.67 1.96 -20.36
CA GLY A 150 -3.64 0.93 -20.57
C GLY A 150 -3.68 -0.10 -19.47
N ASP A 151 -4.92 -0.45 -19.19
CA ASP A 151 -5.33 -1.51 -18.31
C ASP A 151 -5.38 -2.80 -19.12
N VAL A 152 -4.60 -3.81 -18.75
CA VAL A 152 -4.58 -5.10 -19.43
C VAL A 152 -5.81 -5.89 -18.98
N LEU A 153 -6.80 -5.98 -19.84
CA LEU A 153 -8.08 -6.65 -19.56
C LEU A 153 -8.03 -8.17 -19.77
N TYR A 154 -7.18 -8.60 -20.68
CA TYR A 154 -7.03 -10.01 -21.05
C TYR A 154 -5.66 -10.22 -21.68
N THR A 155 -5.06 -11.34 -21.36
CA THR A 155 -3.85 -11.84 -22.01
C THR A 155 -4.16 -13.24 -22.53
N ASP A 156 -3.91 -13.47 -23.81
CA ASP A 156 -3.99 -14.81 -24.38
C ASP A 156 -3.07 -15.77 -23.62
N PRO A 157 -3.53 -16.89 -23.10
CA PRO A 157 -2.72 -17.83 -22.34
C PRO A 157 -1.45 -18.31 -23.06
N ALA A 158 -1.47 -18.38 -24.39
CA ALA A 158 -0.30 -18.69 -25.20
C ALA A 158 0.64 -17.49 -25.40
N GLY A 159 0.25 -16.28 -24.98
CA GLY A 159 1.04 -15.05 -25.09
C GLY A 159 1.06 -14.48 -26.50
N GLY A 160 0.07 -14.82 -27.35
CA GLY A 160 -0.02 -14.32 -28.74
C GLY A 160 -0.56 -12.90 -28.83
N SER A 161 -1.49 -12.53 -27.97
CA SER A 161 -2.16 -11.23 -28.01
C SER A 161 -2.65 -10.79 -26.64
N LEU A 162 -3.10 -9.53 -26.54
CA LEU A 162 -3.77 -8.97 -25.37
C LEU A 162 -4.83 -7.94 -25.74
N LEU A 163 -5.76 -7.72 -24.80
CA LEU A 163 -6.69 -6.61 -24.80
C LEU A 163 -6.25 -5.57 -23.78
N VAL A 164 -6.17 -4.32 -24.24
CA VAL A 164 -5.76 -3.19 -23.39
C VAL A 164 -6.76 -2.06 -23.50
N ALA A 165 -7.26 -1.57 -22.38
CA ALA A 165 -8.01 -0.33 -22.34
C ALA A 165 -7.04 0.84 -22.24
N SER A 166 -6.95 1.68 -23.26
CA SER A 166 -6.01 2.82 -23.27
C SER A 166 -6.62 4.06 -23.90
N GLN A 167 -6.15 5.23 -23.47
CA GLN A 167 -6.55 6.52 -24.03
C GLN A 167 -5.78 6.82 -25.31
N ASP A 168 -6.46 7.37 -26.32
CA ASP A 168 -5.78 7.86 -27.54
C ASP A 168 -5.13 9.23 -27.31
N ASP A 169 -5.74 10.07 -26.46
CA ASP A 169 -5.25 11.38 -26.05
C ASP A 169 -5.61 11.65 -24.58
N PRO A 170 -5.02 12.69 -23.93
CA PRO A 170 -5.24 12.98 -22.51
C PRO A 170 -6.68 13.31 -22.11
N PHE A 171 -7.54 13.66 -23.05
CA PHE A 171 -8.91 14.11 -22.81
C PHE A 171 -9.96 13.06 -23.16
N SER A 172 -9.56 11.99 -23.85
CA SER A 172 -10.45 10.90 -24.22
C SER A 172 -10.63 9.88 -23.09
N THR A 173 -11.79 9.22 -23.04
CA THR A 173 -11.97 8.00 -22.26
C THR A 173 -11.29 6.84 -22.99
N PRO A 174 -10.91 5.75 -22.29
CA PRO A 174 -10.22 4.62 -22.90
C PRO A 174 -11.08 3.89 -23.95
N SER A 175 -10.48 3.56 -25.08
CA SER A 175 -10.94 2.52 -26.01
C SER A 175 -10.28 1.18 -25.67
N VAL A 176 -10.87 0.05 -26.05
CA VAL A 176 -10.20 -1.24 -25.91
C VAL A 176 -9.52 -1.61 -27.22
N LYS A 177 -8.24 -1.95 -27.15
CA LYS A 177 -7.40 -2.32 -28.27
C LYS A 177 -6.98 -3.78 -28.16
N HIS A 178 -7.06 -4.49 -29.26
CA HIS A 178 -6.43 -5.80 -29.43
C HIS A 178 -5.02 -5.58 -29.99
N ILE A 179 -4.03 -6.12 -29.30
CA ILE A 179 -2.61 -6.00 -29.68
C ILE A 179 -2.07 -7.40 -29.96
N ASP A 180 -1.61 -7.62 -31.17
CA ASP A 180 -0.83 -8.81 -31.56
C ASP A 180 0.60 -8.62 -31.08
N LEU A 181 1.08 -9.49 -30.19
CA LEU A 181 2.37 -9.36 -29.53
C LEU A 181 3.55 -9.79 -30.43
N ALA A 182 3.31 -10.59 -31.46
CA ALA A 182 4.35 -10.99 -32.41
C ALA A 182 4.67 -9.87 -33.39
N THR A 183 3.62 -9.28 -34.01
CA THR A 183 3.76 -8.22 -35.01
C THR A 183 3.76 -6.81 -34.44
N GLY A 184 3.10 -6.61 -33.29
CA GLY A 184 2.83 -5.30 -32.69
C GLY A 184 1.64 -4.59 -33.37
N ALA A 185 0.84 -5.31 -34.18
CA ALA A 185 -0.35 -4.76 -34.81
C ALA A 185 -1.42 -4.43 -33.75
N VAL A 186 -2.06 -3.26 -33.92
CA VAL A 186 -3.09 -2.75 -33.00
C VAL A 186 -4.40 -2.58 -33.77
N ALA A 187 -5.48 -3.17 -33.27
CA ALA A 187 -6.83 -3.01 -33.78
C ALA A 187 -7.80 -2.59 -32.67
N ILE A 188 -8.79 -1.76 -32.97
CA ILE A 188 -9.82 -1.37 -32.01
C ILE A 188 -10.78 -2.54 -31.81
N ALA A 189 -10.82 -3.08 -30.61
CA ALA A 189 -11.76 -4.12 -30.18
C ALA A 189 -13.08 -3.50 -29.68
N GLU A 190 -13.03 -2.37 -28.95
CA GLU A 190 -14.19 -1.59 -28.53
C GLU A 190 -13.86 -0.09 -28.57
N LYS A 191 -14.77 0.72 -29.10
CA LYS A 191 -14.59 2.17 -29.18
C LYS A 191 -14.78 2.82 -27.82
N ALA A 192 -14.06 3.91 -27.58
CA ALA A 192 -14.27 4.75 -26.42
C ALA A 192 -15.73 5.21 -26.29
N ARG A 193 -16.24 5.23 -25.06
CA ARG A 193 -17.59 5.71 -24.74
C ARG A 193 -17.52 6.82 -23.69
N PRO A 194 -18.39 7.82 -23.76
CA PRO A 194 -18.40 8.89 -22.76
C PRO A 194 -18.52 8.35 -21.34
N ASN A 195 -17.65 8.84 -20.45
CA ASN A 195 -17.59 8.50 -19.03
C ASN A 195 -17.28 7.02 -18.68
N VAL A 196 -16.94 6.17 -19.67
CA VAL A 196 -16.48 4.80 -19.41
C VAL A 196 -14.97 4.82 -19.22
N TRP A 197 -14.55 4.58 -18.00
CA TRP A 197 -13.13 4.52 -17.63
C TRP A 197 -12.65 3.09 -17.40
N ASN A 198 -13.54 2.21 -16.96
CA ASN A 198 -13.24 0.81 -16.67
C ASN A 198 -13.93 -0.11 -17.66
N TRP A 199 -13.14 -0.92 -18.34
CA TRP A 199 -13.61 -1.95 -19.26
C TRP A 199 -13.32 -3.33 -18.66
N TYR A 200 -14.12 -4.33 -19.04
CA TYR A 200 -14.01 -5.70 -18.55
C TYR A 200 -14.13 -6.69 -19.70
N ALA A 201 -13.23 -7.66 -19.74
CA ALA A 201 -13.26 -8.79 -20.65
C ALA A 201 -13.56 -10.09 -19.90
N ASP A 202 -14.10 -11.09 -20.61
CA ASP A 202 -14.22 -12.44 -20.10
C ASP A 202 -12.95 -13.29 -20.36
N ALA A 203 -12.95 -14.53 -19.87
CA ALA A 203 -11.82 -15.46 -20.00
C ALA A 203 -11.51 -15.85 -21.46
N ASN A 204 -12.37 -15.53 -22.42
CA ASN A 204 -12.16 -15.77 -23.84
C ASN A 204 -11.66 -14.52 -24.58
N GLY A 205 -11.36 -13.45 -23.87
CA GLY A 205 -10.89 -12.19 -24.47
C GLY A 205 -12.00 -11.43 -25.18
N VAL A 206 -13.26 -11.59 -24.79
CA VAL A 206 -14.38 -10.79 -25.30
C VAL A 206 -14.62 -9.63 -24.34
N VAL A 207 -14.59 -8.39 -24.86
CA VAL A 207 -14.98 -7.21 -24.06
C VAL A 207 -16.48 -7.30 -23.78
N ARG A 208 -16.86 -7.58 -22.54
CA ARG A 208 -18.23 -7.85 -22.13
C ARG A 208 -18.92 -6.63 -21.52
N ALA A 209 -18.18 -5.79 -20.79
CA ALA A 209 -18.78 -4.64 -20.14
C ALA A 209 -17.84 -3.44 -20.02
N GLY A 210 -18.46 -2.26 -19.77
CA GLY A 210 -17.77 -1.05 -19.32
C GLY A 210 -18.62 -0.31 -18.31
N ILE A 211 -17.99 0.29 -17.29
CA ILE A 211 -18.68 1.09 -16.29
C ILE A 211 -18.49 2.57 -16.59
N ALA A 212 -19.60 3.27 -16.73
CA ALA A 212 -19.64 4.72 -16.86
C ALA A 212 -20.12 5.35 -15.55
N TYR A 213 -19.44 6.41 -15.11
CA TYR A 213 -19.86 7.22 -13.97
C TYR A 213 -20.24 8.63 -14.44
N ASP A 214 -21.42 9.07 -14.06
CA ASP A 214 -21.91 10.42 -14.29
C ASP A 214 -22.63 10.95 -13.04
N ASN A 215 -22.03 11.92 -12.35
CA ASN A 215 -22.59 12.58 -11.17
C ASN A 215 -23.19 11.61 -10.14
N ASN A 216 -22.41 10.73 -9.57
CA ASN A 216 -22.81 9.68 -8.62
C ASN A 216 -23.74 8.60 -9.18
N ARG A 217 -23.95 8.57 -10.47
CA ARG A 217 -24.69 7.50 -11.15
C ARG A 217 -23.71 6.63 -11.90
N TRP A 218 -23.89 5.34 -11.77
CA TRP A 218 -23.20 4.39 -12.61
C TRP A 218 -24.13 3.85 -13.70
N THR A 219 -23.54 3.46 -14.83
CA THR A 219 -24.19 2.76 -15.93
C THR A 219 -23.25 1.65 -16.36
N ILE A 220 -23.72 0.41 -16.35
CA ILE A 220 -22.99 -0.71 -16.91
C ILE A 220 -23.43 -0.87 -18.36
N TRP A 221 -22.50 -0.72 -19.29
CA TRP A 221 -22.65 -1.10 -20.67
C TRP A 221 -22.31 -2.58 -20.78
N TYR A 222 -23.20 -3.40 -21.33
CA TYR A 222 -23.06 -4.85 -21.33
C TYR A 222 -23.49 -5.46 -22.68
N ARG A 223 -22.83 -6.57 -23.07
CA ARG A 223 -23.22 -7.46 -24.18
C ARG A 223 -23.10 -8.94 -23.77
N ASP A 224 -23.95 -9.79 -24.35
CA ASP A 224 -23.99 -11.23 -24.07
C ASP A 224 -22.81 -11.98 -24.70
N LYS A 225 -22.39 -11.62 -25.91
CA LYS A 225 -21.34 -12.29 -26.68
C LYS A 225 -20.62 -11.35 -27.63
N ALA A 226 -19.54 -11.83 -28.19
CA ALA A 226 -18.79 -11.11 -29.23
C ALA A 226 -19.72 -10.75 -30.42
N GLY A 227 -19.58 -9.51 -30.90
CA GLY A 227 -20.36 -9.00 -32.02
C GLY A 227 -21.72 -8.40 -31.68
N ASP A 228 -22.26 -8.67 -30.49
CA ASP A 228 -23.50 -8.01 -30.04
C ASP A 228 -23.25 -6.53 -29.70
N ALA A 229 -24.31 -5.71 -29.83
CA ALA A 229 -24.23 -4.32 -29.38
C ALA A 229 -24.24 -4.23 -27.86
N LEU A 230 -23.44 -3.28 -27.30
CA LEU A 230 -23.51 -2.97 -25.87
C LEU A 230 -24.82 -2.26 -25.53
N THR A 231 -25.55 -2.78 -24.57
CA THR A 231 -26.78 -2.22 -24.01
C THR A 231 -26.53 -1.63 -22.63
N ALA A 232 -27.27 -0.58 -22.25
CA ALA A 232 -27.08 0.11 -20.99
C ALA A 232 -27.96 -0.49 -19.88
N ILE A 233 -27.34 -0.93 -18.80
CA ILE A 233 -27.99 -1.25 -17.54
C ILE A 233 -27.76 -0.05 -16.62
N LYS A 234 -28.81 0.65 -16.25
CA LYS A 234 -28.75 1.86 -15.42
C LYS A 234 -28.99 1.50 -13.97
N GLY A 235 -28.15 1.99 -13.06
CA GLY A 235 -28.42 1.93 -11.62
C GLY A 235 -29.77 2.58 -11.30
N LYS A 236 -30.54 1.99 -10.40
CA LYS A 236 -31.81 2.56 -9.95
C LYS A 236 -31.58 3.89 -9.26
N ARG A 237 -32.33 4.91 -9.68
CA ARG A 237 -32.35 6.23 -9.05
C ARG A 237 -33.21 6.14 -7.79
N GLY A 238 -32.62 6.09 -6.60
CA GLY A 238 -33.33 6.38 -5.37
C GLY A 238 -33.68 7.87 -5.26
N LYS A 239 -34.70 8.25 -4.50
CA LYS A 239 -34.96 9.66 -4.16
C LYS A 239 -33.81 10.28 -3.36
N ASP A 240 -33.13 9.48 -2.58
CA ASP A 240 -31.90 9.77 -1.88
C ASP A 240 -30.79 9.07 -2.69
N ASP A 241 -29.77 9.80 -3.09
CA ASP A 241 -28.71 9.42 -4.07
C ASP A 241 -27.80 8.24 -3.60
N ASP A 242 -28.43 7.19 -3.07
CA ASP A 242 -27.81 6.05 -2.39
C ASP A 242 -27.75 4.80 -3.27
N SER A 243 -27.50 4.99 -4.59
CA SER A 243 -27.31 3.86 -5.52
C SER A 243 -26.05 3.04 -5.26
N GLY A 244 -25.23 3.45 -4.28
CA GLY A 244 -23.94 2.85 -3.99
C GLY A 244 -22.93 3.05 -5.13
N THR A 245 -21.72 2.58 -4.91
CA THR A 245 -20.65 2.58 -5.91
C THR A 245 -20.40 1.15 -6.39
N VAL A 246 -20.21 0.98 -7.69
CA VAL A 246 -19.71 -0.28 -8.27
C VAL A 246 -18.19 -0.16 -8.36
N ASP A 247 -17.47 -1.00 -7.62
CA ASP A 247 -16.03 -1.04 -7.68
C ASP A 247 -15.56 -1.85 -8.90
N SER A 248 -15.99 -3.09 -9.01
CA SER A 248 -15.54 -3.97 -10.08
C SER A 248 -16.60 -4.99 -10.49
N LEU A 249 -16.37 -5.55 -11.68
CA LEU A 249 -17.17 -6.60 -12.27
C LEU A 249 -16.30 -7.81 -12.61
N ARG A 250 -16.85 -9.01 -12.53
CA ARG A 250 -16.23 -10.24 -13.06
C ARG A 250 -17.28 -11.08 -13.74
N PHE A 251 -16.93 -11.66 -14.88
CA PHE A 251 -17.77 -12.62 -15.60
C PHE A 251 -17.45 -14.02 -15.10
N LEU A 252 -18.48 -14.78 -14.76
CA LEU A 252 -18.35 -16.21 -14.52
C LEU A 252 -18.40 -16.93 -15.86
N SER A 253 -17.74 -18.07 -15.97
CA SER A 253 -17.65 -18.78 -17.25
C SER A 253 -19.02 -19.30 -17.70
N GLY A 254 -19.36 -19.03 -18.93
CA GLY A 254 -20.38 -19.75 -19.70
C GLY A 254 -21.76 -19.11 -19.83
N ASP A 255 -22.13 -18.12 -19.02
CA ASP A 255 -23.45 -17.46 -19.09
C ASP A 255 -23.41 -15.95 -18.80
N ASN A 256 -24.57 -15.35 -18.59
CA ASN A 256 -24.74 -13.93 -18.29
C ASN A 256 -24.64 -13.64 -16.79
N SER A 257 -24.25 -14.61 -15.99
CA SER A 257 -24.00 -14.44 -14.57
C SER A 257 -22.59 -13.92 -14.34
N GLY A 258 -22.42 -13.21 -13.25
CA GLY A 258 -21.14 -12.67 -12.85
C GLY A 258 -21.11 -12.31 -11.38
N LEU A 259 -20.08 -11.55 -11.04
CA LEU A 259 -19.90 -10.97 -9.74
C LEU A 259 -19.82 -9.46 -9.88
N ILE A 260 -20.46 -8.77 -8.95
CA ILE A 260 -20.35 -7.33 -8.76
C ILE A 260 -19.79 -7.05 -7.37
N VAL A 261 -18.78 -6.20 -7.29
CA VAL A 261 -18.32 -5.62 -6.01
C VAL A 261 -18.94 -4.26 -5.86
N THR A 262 -19.74 -4.07 -4.82
CA THR A 262 -20.47 -2.82 -4.60
C THR A 262 -20.79 -2.62 -3.13
N ASN A 263 -20.91 -1.35 -2.72
CA ASN A 263 -21.34 -0.96 -1.39
C ASN A 263 -22.84 -0.58 -1.33
N ALA A 264 -23.61 -0.87 -2.39
CA ALA A 264 -24.99 -0.42 -2.54
C ALA A 264 -25.98 -1.00 -1.52
N ARG A 265 -25.67 -2.15 -0.89
CA ARG A 265 -26.59 -2.81 0.06
C ARG A 265 -26.29 -2.46 1.51
N THR A 266 -25.04 -2.55 1.89
CA THR A 266 -24.59 -2.45 3.29
C THR A 266 -23.85 -1.15 3.60
N GLY A 267 -23.55 -0.35 2.57
CA GLY A 267 -22.64 0.77 2.67
C GLY A 267 -21.15 0.34 2.75
N ARG A 268 -20.87 -0.97 2.72
CA ARG A 268 -19.54 -1.54 2.61
C ARG A 268 -19.38 -2.29 1.31
N PHE A 269 -18.20 -2.24 0.72
CA PHE A 269 -17.91 -3.04 -0.46
C PHE A 269 -17.99 -4.52 -0.09
N ALA A 270 -18.79 -5.24 -0.85
CA ALA A 270 -19.07 -6.65 -0.70
C ALA A 270 -19.24 -7.30 -2.09
N ALA A 271 -19.07 -8.61 -2.16
CA ALA A 271 -19.18 -9.37 -3.41
C ALA A 271 -20.56 -10.04 -3.50
N TYR A 272 -21.23 -9.82 -4.61
CA TYR A 272 -22.57 -10.38 -4.88
C TYR A 272 -22.60 -11.09 -6.22
N HIS A 273 -23.46 -12.09 -6.33
CA HIS A 273 -23.88 -12.59 -7.64
C HIS A 273 -24.55 -11.46 -8.44
N TYR A 274 -24.29 -11.40 -9.72
CA TYR A 274 -24.86 -10.37 -10.59
C TYR A 274 -25.35 -10.99 -11.90
N ASP A 275 -26.60 -10.71 -12.24
CA ASP A 275 -27.19 -11.06 -13.53
C ASP A 275 -27.08 -9.85 -14.47
N PHE A 276 -26.17 -9.94 -15.42
CA PHE A 276 -25.94 -8.87 -16.40
C PHE A 276 -27.13 -8.65 -17.37
N LYS A 277 -27.99 -9.64 -17.59
CA LYS A 277 -29.11 -9.51 -18.50
C LYS A 277 -30.24 -8.70 -17.88
N THR A 278 -30.53 -8.91 -16.62
CA THR A 278 -31.56 -8.21 -15.87
C THR A 278 -31.05 -7.00 -15.09
N GLY A 279 -29.76 -6.90 -14.87
CA GLY A 279 -29.14 -5.89 -14.01
C GLY A 279 -29.44 -6.11 -12.52
N THR A 280 -29.66 -7.36 -12.10
CA THR A 280 -30.08 -7.70 -10.76
C THR A 280 -28.90 -8.12 -9.90
N ILE A 281 -28.73 -7.49 -8.74
CA ILE A 281 -27.81 -7.92 -7.69
C ILE A 281 -28.50 -9.06 -6.92
N GLY A 282 -27.92 -10.25 -7.02
CA GLY A 282 -28.39 -11.48 -6.38
C GLY A 282 -27.88 -11.63 -4.94
N ASP A 283 -27.77 -12.87 -4.48
CA ASP A 283 -27.30 -13.19 -3.14
C ASP A 283 -25.84 -12.79 -2.91
N ALA A 284 -25.49 -12.53 -1.65
CA ALA A 284 -24.11 -12.25 -1.28
C ALA A 284 -23.23 -13.50 -1.47
N ILE A 285 -22.09 -13.29 -2.13
CA ILE A 285 -20.99 -14.25 -2.11
C ILE A 285 -20.22 -14.08 -0.81
N TYR A 286 -19.98 -12.82 -0.44
CA TYR A 286 -19.35 -12.45 0.82
C TYR A 286 -19.69 -11.01 1.22
N GLU A 287 -20.11 -10.84 2.46
CA GLU A 287 -20.26 -9.56 3.17
C GLU A 287 -19.47 -9.61 4.47
N ASN A 288 -18.74 -8.55 4.77
CA ASN A 288 -18.13 -8.38 6.09
C ASN A 288 -18.92 -7.30 6.86
N PRO A 289 -19.31 -7.54 8.13
CA PRO A 289 -20.09 -6.58 8.90
C PRO A 289 -19.30 -5.33 9.31
N ASP A 290 -17.96 -5.38 9.33
CA ASP A 290 -17.11 -4.36 9.90
C ASP A 290 -16.27 -3.60 8.88
N VAL A 291 -15.81 -4.29 7.81
CA VAL A 291 -14.87 -3.74 6.84
C VAL A 291 -15.31 -3.98 5.39
N ASP A 292 -14.76 -3.18 4.48
CA ASP A 292 -14.88 -3.39 3.05
C ASP A 292 -14.08 -4.61 2.59
N ILE A 293 -14.54 -5.31 1.54
CA ILE A 293 -13.62 -6.18 0.80
C ILE A 293 -12.67 -5.31 -0.03
N SER A 294 -11.40 -5.73 -0.15
CA SER A 294 -10.40 -5.01 -0.93
C SER A 294 -10.33 -5.48 -2.37
N SER A 295 -10.53 -6.77 -2.63
CA SER A 295 -10.51 -7.33 -3.99
C SER A 295 -11.04 -8.76 -4.02
N VAL A 296 -11.17 -9.30 -5.24
CA VAL A 296 -11.45 -10.72 -5.48
C VAL A 296 -10.27 -11.38 -6.17
N THR A 297 -9.90 -12.57 -5.69
CA THR A 297 -8.89 -13.42 -6.33
C THR A 297 -9.57 -14.37 -7.29
N VAL A 298 -9.04 -14.48 -8.51
CA VAL A 298 -9.55 -15.37 -9.55
C VAL A 298 -8.54 -16.44 -9.91
N ASP A 299 -9.03 -17.61 -10.26
CA ASP A 299 -8.19 -18.64 -10.87
C ASP A 299 -7.72 -18.16 -12.27
N PRO A 300 -6.42 -18.20 -12.56
CA PRO A 300 -5.86 -17.58 -13.76
C PRO A 300 -6.27 -18.30 -15.07
N ILE A 301 -6.74 -19.53 -15.00
CA ILE A 301 -7.15 -20.30 -16.18
C ILE A 301 -8.66 -20.22 -16.40
N SER A 302 -9.42 -20.54 -15.35
CA SER A 302 -10.89 -20.60 -15.46
C SER A 302 -11.56 -19.24 -15.34
N GLY A 303 -10.87 -18.22 -14.78
CA GLY A 303 -11.47 -16.93 -14.43
C GLY A 303 -12.49 -17.00 -13.28
N VAL A 304 -12.62 -18.17 -12.63
CA VAL A 304 -13.56 -18.35 -11.51
C VAL A 304 -12.98 -17.67 -10.27
N VAL A 305 -13.86 -17.01 -9.51
CA VAL A 305 -13.46 -16.39 -8.24
C VAL A 305 -13.09 -17.49 -7.24
N SER A 306 -11.85 -17.48 -6.81
CA SER A 306 -11.26 -18.48 -5.90
C SER A 306 -11.17 -17.98 -4.46
N GLY A 307 -11.15 -16.65 -4.24
CA GLY A 307 -11.04 -16.05 -2.91
C GLY A 307 -11.50 -14.59 -2.87
N ILE A 308 -11.76 -14.13 -1.66
CA ILE A 308 -12.14 -12.75 -1.34
C ILE A 308 -11.08 -12.18 -0.39
N ASN A 309 -10.48 -11.07 -0.78
CA ASN A 309 -9.52 -10.36 0.05
C ASN A 309 -10.21 -9.24 0.81
N TYR A 310 -9.89 -9.09 2.08
CA TYR A 310 -10.34 -8.00 2.93
C TYR A 310 -9.30 -7.70 4.00
N GLU A 311 -9.42 -6.57 4.66
CA GLU A 311 -8.53 -6.19 5.73
C GLU A 311 -9.35 -5.69 6.92
N ASP A 312 -9.29 -6.44 8.01
CA ASP A 312 -9.82 -6.04 9.31
C ASP A 312 -8.70 -5.33 10.12
N ASP A 313 -8.09 -6.01 11.06
CA ASP A 313 -6.84 -5.62 11.71
C ASP A 313 -5.60 -6.07 10.92
N ARG A 314 -5.76 -6.97 9.95
CA ARG A 314 -4.72 -7.58 9.12
C ARG A 314 -5.28 -7.96 7.76
N ARG A 315 -4.40 -8.20 6.79
CA ARG A 315 -4.81 -8.76 5.52
C ARG A 315 -5.35 -10.17 5.69
N ARG A 316 -6.50 -10.43 5.09
CA ARG A 316 -7.20 -11.70 5.12
C ARG A 316 -7.60 -12.11 3.73
N ILE A 317 -7.59 -13.41 3.50
CA ILE A 317 -8.23 -14.01 2.34
C ILE A 317 -9.21 -15.08 2.80
N MET A 318 -10.45 -14.95 2.35
CA MET A 318 -11.42 -16.02 2.47
C MET A 318 -11.41 -16.82 1.17
N TRP A 319 -10.85 -18.01 1.22
CA TRP A 319 -10.83 -18.91 0.09
C TRP A 319 -12.20 -19.54 -0.15
N LEU A 320 -12.75 -19.35 -1.36
CA LEU A 320 -13.97 -19.99 -1.85
C LEU A 320 -13.63 -21.34 -2.49
N ASP A 321 -12.41 -21.51 -3.01
CA ASP A 321 -11.90 -22.77 -3.54
C ASP A 321 -11.33 -23.63 -2.40
N PRO A 322 -11.93 -24.82 -2.11
CA PRO A 322 -11.43 -25.71 -1.07
C PRO A 322 -9.98 -26.18 -1.28
N LYS A 323 -9.51 -26.27 -2.55
CA LYS A 323 -8.13 -26.62 -2.88
C LYS A 323 -7.17 -25.51 -2.42
N MET A 324 -7.51 -24.24 -2.68
CA MET A 324 -6.70 -23.12 -2.26
C MET A 324 -6.70 -22.95 -0.74
N HIS A 325 -7.85 -23.16 -0.10
CA HIS A 325 -7.96 -23.20 1.36
C HIS A 325 -7.01 -24.25 1.98
N ALA A 326 -7.00 -25.48 1.43
CA ALA A 326 -6.10 -26.54 1.91
C ALA A 326 -4.61 -26.25 1.63
N ILE A 327 -4.30 -25.51 0.57
CA ILE A 327 -2.93 -25.05 0.27
C ILE A 327 -2.51 -24.01 1.29
N GLN A 328 -3.34 -22.99 1.55
CA GLN A 328 -3.07 -21.94 2.53
C GLN A 328 -2.78 -22.50 3.91
N ALA A 329 -3.60 -23.45 4.39
CA ALA A 329 -3.38 -24.10 5.68
C ALA A 329 -2.04 -24.86 5.78
N LYS A 330 -1.52 -25.39 4.67
CA LYS A 330 -0.18 -26.02 4.65
C LYS A 330 0.94 -24.98 4.72
N ILE A 331 0.75 -23.84 4.07
CA ILE A 331 1.70 -22.73 4.10
C ILE A 331 1.81 -22.19 5.52
N GLU A 332 0.70 -21.83 6.14
CA GLU A 332 0.64 -21.32 7.52
C GLU A 332 1.25 -22.29 8.55
N LYS A 333 1.09 -23.59 8.32
CA LYS A 333 1.75 -24.61 9.16
C LYS A 333 3.27 -24.65 8.96
N ALA A 334 3.74 -24.38 7.75
CA ALA A 334 5.17 -24.44 7.40
C ALA A 334 5.93 -23.15 7.74
N LEU A 335 5.24 -22.01 7.78
CA LEU A 335 5.79 -20.66 8.06
C LEU A 335 5.05 -20.05 9.27
N PRO A 336 5.17 -20.62 10.47
CA PRO A 336 4.39 -20.15 11.62
C PRO A 336 4.86 -18.77 12.11
N GLY A 337 3.92 -17.93 12.52
CA GLY A 337 4.18 -16.66 13.20
C GLY A 337 4.22 -15.42 12.30
N ALA A 338 4.02 -15.58 10.99
CA ALA A 338 3.92 -14.50 10.03
C ALA A 338 2.56 -14.47 9.33
N GLU A 339 2.29 -13.44 8.57
CA GLU A 339 1.18 -13.43 7.60
C GLU A 339 1.68 -13.97 6.27
N ASP A 340 1.01 -15.00 5.78
CA ASP A 340 1.41 -15.69 4.57
C ASP A 340 0.41 -15.41 3.45
N THR A 341 0.84 -14.62 2.46
CA THR A 341 0.02 -14.27 1.30
C THR A 341 0.56 -14.93 0.04
N ILE A 342 -0.29 -15.66 -0.68
CA ILE A 342 0.05 -16.15 -2.02
C ILE A 342 -0.01 -14.97 -2.98
N VAL A 343 1.16 -14.47 -3.39
CA VAL A 343 1.29 -13.29 -4.26
C VAL A 343 1.29 -13.64 -5.75
N SER A 344 1.64 -14.85 -6.11
CA SER A 344 1.63 -15.33 -7.49
C SER A 344 1.59 -16.85 -7.55
N GLN A 345 1.05 -17.41 -8.64
CA GLN A 345 1.01 -18.84 -8.86
C GLN A 345 1.19 -19.21 -10.34
N SER A 346 1.72 -20.41 -10.60
CA SER A 346 1.72 -20.99 -11.95
C SER A 346 0.30 -21.44 -12.36
N ASN A 347 0.04 -21.53 -13.65
CA ASN A 347 -1.27 -21.90 -14.18
C ASN A 347 -1.79 -23.26 -13.64
N ASP A 348 -0.91 -24.21 -13.41
CA ASP A 348 -1.25 -25.52 -12.83
C ASP A 348 -1.36 -25.48 -11.28
N SER A 349 -1.17 -24.31 -10.67
CA SER A 349 -1.07 -24.10 -9.22
C SER A 349 -0.05 -25.04 -8.55
N ASN A 350 0.97 -25.48 -9.26
CA ASN A 350 2.01 -26.34 -8.70
C ASN A 350 3.11 -25.55 -8.00
N ARG A 351 3.44 -24.38 -8.55
CA ARG A 351 4.39 -23.44 -7.95
C ARG A 351 3.67 -22.19 -7.49
N LEU A 352 3.95 -21.77 -6.27
CA LEU A 352 3.34 -20.62 -5.62
C LEU A 352 4.44 -19.73 -5.07
N LEU A 353 4.36 -18.45 -5.32
CA LEU A 353 5.14 -17.43 -4.63
C LEU A 353 4.35 -16.96 -3.41
N ILE A 354 5.00 -16.97 -2.27
CA ILE A 354 4.43 -16.61 -0.98
C ILE A 354 5.21 -15.42 -0.44
N TRP A 355 4.52 -14.39 -0.03
CA TRP A 355 5.02 -13.38 0.87
C TRP A 355 4.72 -13.82 2.29
N SER A 356 5.73 -13.84 3.14
CA SER A 356 5.61 -14.15 4.56
C SER A 356 6.27 -13.03 5.35
N GLY A 357 5.50 -12.29 6.15
CA GLY A 357 5.96 -11.12 6.87
C GLY A 357 4.88 -10.52 7.75
N GLY A 358 5.01 -9.25 8.15
CA GLY A 358 4.04 -8.52 8.95
C GLY A 358 4.62 -7.26 9.58
N ALA A 359 3.87 -6.60 10.46
CA ALA A 359 4.25 -5.30 11.00
C ALA A 359 5.58 -5.29 11.79
N ALA A 360 5.97 -6.44 12.38
CA ALA A 360 7.24 -6.62 13.08
C ALA A 360 8.19 -7.57 12.33
N ASP A 361 7.95 -7.81 11.04
CA ASP A 361 8.79 -8.63 10.17
C ASP A 361 8.79 -8.02 8.77
N PRO A 362 9.92 -7.48 8.28
CA PRO A 362 10.00 -6.87 6.95
C PRO A 362 9.81 -7.87 5.80
N GLY A 363 9.65 -9.15 6.11
CA GLY A 363 9.18 -10.20 5.23
C GLY A 363 10.24 -10.90 4.39
N THR A 364 9.82 -12.04 3.87
CA THR A 364 10.60 -12.90 2.96
C THR A 364 9.67 -13.46 1.88
N TYR A 365 10.13 -13.49 0.65
CA TYR A 365 9.47 -14.22 -0.42
C TYR A 365 9.93 -15.67 -0.43
N TYR A 366 8.97 -16.60 -0.54
CA TYR A 366 9.21 -18.04 -0.63
C TYR A 366 8.62 -18.62 -1.92
N LEU A 367 9.28 -19.62 -2.47
CA LEU A 367 8.72 -20.47 -3.52
C LEU A 367 8.25 -21.81 -2.92
N TYR A 368 6.97 -22.09 -3.04
CA TYR A 368 6.41 -23.38 -2.71
C TYR A 368 6.25 -24.24 -3.97
N ASP A 369 7.07 -25.28 -4.11
CA ASP A 369 6.90 -26.33 -5.12
C ASP A 369 6.10 -27.49 -4.50
N ARG A 370 4.84 -27.63 -4.91
CA ARG A 370 3.91 -28.60 -4.35
C ARG A 370 4.22 -30.04 -4.76
N LYS A 371 4.76 -30.25 -5.99
CA LYS A 371 5.19 -31.58 -6.45
C LYS A 371 6.39 -32.08 -5.67
N ALA A 372 7.33 -31.19 -5.39
CA ALA A 372 8.50 -31.48 -4.58
C ALA A 372 8.22 -31.42 -3.07
N ALA A 373 7.02 -30.96 -2.64
CA ALA A 373 6.64 -30.69 -1.25
C ALA A 373 7.69 -29.85 -0.51
N ARG A 374 8.23 -28.81 -1.18
CA ARG A 374 9.32 -27.96 -0.67
C ARG A 374 8.94 -26.49 -0.70
N ILE A 375 9.12 -25.82 0.44
CA ILE A 375 9.12 -24.36 0.54
C ILE A 375 10.55 -23.91 0.71
N ALA A 376 11.00 -22.93 -0.08
CA ALA A 376 12.35 -22.39 -0.01
C ALA A 376 12.33 -20.86 -0.13
N PRO A 377 13.19 -20.12 0.61
CA PRO A 377 13.28 -18.67 0.48
C PRO A 377 13.79 -18.30 -0.90
N VAL A 378 13.21 -17.26 -1.46
CA VAL A 378 13.55 -16.67 -2.76
C VAL A 378 14.33 -15.39 -2.58
N ALA A 379 13.82 -14.49 -1.75
CA ALA A 379 14.44 -13.19 -1.52
C ALA A 379 13.94 -12.55 -0.22
N GLN A 380 14.83 -11.78 0.40
CA GLN A 380 14.51 -10.87 1.51
C GLN A 380 14.63 -9.44 1.02
N PRO A 381 13.55 -8.66 1.05
CA PRO A 381 13.61 -7.26 0.61
C PRO A 381 14.54 -6.39 1.44
N TYR A 382 14.61 -6.61 2.75
CA TYR A 382 15.35 -5.78 3.71
C TYR A 382 16.43 -6.60 4.42
N THR A 383 17.60 -6.69 3.81
CA THR A 383 18.67 -7.59 4.29
C THR A 383 19.33 -7.12 5.59
N LYS A 384 19.41 -5.81 5.83
CA LYS A 384 20.01 -5.23 7.03
C LYS A 384 19.16 -5.43 8.29
N LEU A 385 17.87 -5.73 8.12
CA LEU A 385 16.94 -5.97 9.22
C LEU A 385 16.67 -7.45 9.49
N ALA A 386 17.25 -8.36 8.71
CA ALA A 386 16.97 -9.80 8.78
C ALA A 386 17.23 -10.45 10.16
N GLN A 387 18.08 -9.84 10.99
CA GLN A 387 18.43 -10.33 12.34
C GLN A 387 18.08 -9.30 13.44
N VAL A 388 17.27 -8.30 13.10
CA VAL A 388 16.85 -7.25 14.03
C VAL A 388 15.51 -7.65 14.62
N GLU A 389 15.43 -7.67 15.96
CA GLU A 389 14.16 -7.78 16.65
C GLU A 389 13.39 -6.45 16.50
N LEU A 390 12.23 -6.50 15.86
CA LEU A 390 11.36 -5.36 15.64
C LEU A 390 10.24 -5.30 16.67
N ALA A 391 9.72 -4.11 16.90
CA ALA A 391 8.70 -3.84 17.90
C ALA A 391 7.33 -4.44 17.51
N PRO A 392 6.61 -5.09 18.45
CA PRO A 392 5.29 -5.63 18.17
C PRO A 392 4.28 -4.51 17.90
N VAL A 393 3.43 -4.73 16.91
CA VAL A 393 2.33 -3.84 16.53
C VAL A 393 1.00 -4.52 16.89
N SER A 394 0.11 -3.79 17.55
CA SER A 394 -1.20 -4.26 17.96
C SER A 394 -2.29 -3.40 17.34
N ALA A 395 -3.31 -4.03 16.78
CA ALA A 395 -4.55 -3.34 16.44
C ALA A 395 -5.32 -3.02 17.72
N VAL A 396 -5.75 -1.78 17.85
CA VAL A 396 -6.46 -1.27 19.02
C VAL A 396 -7.64 -0.40 18.59
N HIS A 397 -8.56 -0.13 19.52
CA HIS A 397 -9.65 0.81 19.31
C HIS A 397 -9.70 1.80 20.46
N TYR A 398 -10.05 3.04 20.15
CA TYR A 398 -10.36 4.04 21.15
C TYR A 398 -11.64 4.80 20.77
N THR A 399 -12.20 5.52 21.69
CA THR A 399 -13.45 6.27 21.48
C THR A 399 -13.14 7.75 21.39
N ALA A 400 -13.54 8.36 20.28
CA ALA A 400 -13.49 9.81 20.11
C ALA A 400 -14.43 10.51 21.10
N ARG A 401 -14.20 11.80 21.35
CA ARG A 401 -15.01 12.64 22.28
C ARG A 401 -16.50 12.71 21.91
N ASP A 402 -16.85 12.45 20.65
CA ASP A 402 -18.23 12.40 20.17
C ASP A 402 -18.81 10.98 20.09
N GLY A 403 -18.11 10.00 20.68
CA GLY A 403 -18.58 8.61 20.82
C GLY A 403 -18.26 7.71 19.61
N LEU A 404 -17.57 8.21 18.56
CA LEU A 404 -17.16 7.38 17.44
C LEU A 404 -16.04 6.42 17.86
N SER A 405 -16.21 5.12 17.58
CA SER A 405 -15.14 4.13 17.73
C SER A 405 -14.14 4.28 16.58
N LEU A 406 -12.87 4.39 16.92
CA LEU A 406 -11.77 4.61 15.98
C LEU A 406 -10.75 3.47 16.08
N PRO A 407 -10.47 2.76 14.98
CA PRO A 407 -9.36 1.81 14.92
C PRO A 407 -8.01 2.55 14.98
N ALA A 408 -6.96 1.86 15.39
CA ALA A 408 -5.60 2.35 15.33
C ALA A 408 -4.60 1.20 15.40
N TYR A 409 -3.36 1.44 14.96
CA TYR A 409 -2.24 0.57 15.26
C TYR A 409 -1.37 1.19 16.34
N LEU A 410 -1.00 0.36 17.33
CA LEU A 410 -0.16 0.75 18.46
C LEU A 410 1.11 -0.08 18.47
N THR A 411 2.24 0.60 18.34
CA THR A 411 3.56 -0.01 18.44
C THR A 411 4.21 0.37 19.77
N MET A 412 4.57 -0.64 20.55
CA MET A 412 5.24 -0.46 21.84
C MET A 412 6.75 -0.71 21.68
N PRO A 413 7.62 0.19 22.19
CA PRO A 413 9.07 -0.01 22.08
C PRO A 413 9.52 -1.21 22.89
N LEU A 414 10.50 -1.96 22.36
CA LEU A 414 11.11 -3.09 23.06
C LEU A 414 11.95 -2.64 24.25
N HIS A 415 11.96 -3.44 25.31
CA HIS A 415 12.86 -3.30 26.48
C HIS A 415 12.79 -1.96 27.21
N ARG A 416 11.64 -1.25 27.13
CA ARG A 416 11.43 0.07 27.77
C ARG A 416 10.34 0.09 28.85
N GLY A 417 9.76 -1.07 29.18
CA GLY A 417 8.57 -1.12 30.05
C GLY A 417 7.32 -0.66 29.31
N ASP A 418 6.26 -0.34 30.06
CA ASP A 418 4.95 -0.03 29.51
C ASP A 418 4.27 1.19 30.15
N HIS A 419 5.03 2.02 30.88
CA HIS A 419 4.50 3.17 31.63
C HIS A 419 5.25 4.46 31.32
N ALA A 420 4.48 5.55 31.22
CA ALA A 420 4.97 6.91 31.06
C ALA A 420 6.06 7.06 29.97
N LEU A 421 5.88 6.39 28.85
CA LEU A 421 6.79 6.44 27.70
C LEU A 421 6.55 7.68 26.84
N PRO A 422 7.56 8.14 26.06
CA PRO A 422 7.33 9.18 25.06
C PRO A 422 6.52 8.64 23.88
N LEU A 423 5.64 9.48 23.33
CA LEU A 423 4.77 9.16 22.19
C LEU A 423 5.16 9.97 20.95
N VAL A 424 5.09 9.31 19.80
CA VAL A 424 4.91 9.95 18.51
C VAL A 424 3.57 9.47 17.94
N VAL A 425 2.58 10.36 17.82
CA VAL A 425 1.35 10.06 17.08
C VAL A 425 1.57 10.34 15.61
N MET A 426 1.15 9.39 14.76
CA MET A 426 1.53 9.37 13.35
C MET A 426 0.29 9.17 12.46
N PRO A 427 -0.51 10.25 12.20
CA PRO A 427 -1.64 10.18 11.29
C PRO A 427 -1.16 9.92 9.85
N HIS A 428 -1.85 9.02 9.15
CA HIS A 428 -1.55 8.67 7.76
C HIS A 428 -1.87 9.79 6.77
N GLY A 429 -1.34 9.64 5.55
CA GLY A 429 -1.63 10.52 4.41
C GLY A 429 -3.02 10.30 3.80
N GLY A 430 -3.30 10.98 2.71
CA GLY A 430 -4.56 10.85 1.97
C GLY A 430 -5.41 12.12 2.00
N PRO A 431 -6.41 12.32 2.86
CA PRO A 431 -6.79 11.60 4.09
C PRO A 431 -7.69 10.37 3.88
N PHE A 432 -8.25 10.20 2.69
CA PHE A 432 -9.12 9.07 2.35
C PHE A 432 -8.27 7.86 1.94
N ALA A 433 -7.50 7.36 2.90
CA ALA A 433 -6.61 6.22 2.84
C ALA A 433 -6.71 5.47 4.19
N ARG A 434 -5.80 4.56 4.49
CA ARG A 434 -5.64 3.91 5.78
C ARG A 434 -4.20 3.49 5.98
N ASP A 435 -3.81 3.20 7.22
CA ASP A 435 -2.63 2.43 7.56
C ASP A 435 -2.92 0.93 7.45
N ASP A 436 -1.88 0.14 7.22
CA ASP A 436 -1.93 -1.32 7.11
C ASP A 436 -1.07 -1.96 8.20
N TRP A 437 -1.38 -3.22 8.57
CA TRP A 437 -0.57 -4.00 9.49
C TRP A 437 0.64 -4.62 8.77
N GLU A 438 1.49 -3.76 8.21
CA GLU A 438 2.72 -4.14 7.52
C GLU A 438 3.94 -3.49 8.16
N TYR A 439 5.12 -3.95 7.77
CA TYR A 439 6.37 -3.31 8.16
C TYR A 439 6.42 -1.87 7.64
N ASP A 440 6.44 -0.91 8.58
CA ASP A 440 6.68 0.50 8.30
C ASP A 440 8.04 0.90 8.87
N PRO A 441 8.98 1.38 8.04
CA PRO A 441 10.32 1.72 8.49
C PRO A 441 10.36 2.90 9.46
N PHE A 442 9.44 3.86 9.37
CA PHE A 442 9.38 5.01 10.28
C PHE A 442 8.84 4.58 11.64
N VAL A 443 7.78 3.78 11.66
CA VAL A 443 7.20 3.23 12.89
C VAL A 443 8.23 2.38 13.64
N GLN A 444 8.88 1.45 12.94
CA GLN A 444 9.88 0.57 13.56
C GLN A 444 11.14 1.32 13.97
N PHE A 445 11.55 2.33 13.21
CA PHE A 445 12.66 3.20 13.60
C PHE A 445 12.34 3.96 14.89
N LEU A 446 11.18 4.59 15.00
CA LEU A 446 10.76 5.32 16.20
C LEU A 446 10.65 4.40 17.42
N ALA A 447 10.05 3.22 17.24
CA ALA A 447 9.94 2.23 18.30
C ALA A 447 11.33 1.72 18.77
N ASN A 448 12.27 1.51 17.84
CA ASN A 448 13.67 1.15 18.17
C ASN A 448 14.37 2.26 18.97
N ARG A 449 13.98 3.53 18.80
CA ARG A 449 14.48 4.68 19.59
C ARG A 449 13.75 4.85 20.93
N GLY A 450 12.79 3.97 21.25
CA GLY A 450 12.10 3.96 22.54
C GLY A 450 10.81 4.75 22.59
N TYR A 451 10.25 5.14 21.44
CA TYR A 451 8.96 5.82 21.35
C TYR A 451 7.81 4.82 21.20
N VAL A 452 6.72 5.09 21.90
CA VAL A 452 5.42 4.53 21.52
C VAL A 452 4.99 5.21 20.23
N VAL A 453 4.46 4.43 19.27
CA VAL A 453 3.90 5.00 18.04
C VAL A 453 2.41 4.64 17.98
N LEU A 454 1.56 5.65 17.75
CA LEU A 454 0.14 5.48 17.51
C LEU A 454 -0.19 5.94 16.09
N GLN A 455 -0.74 5.04 15.29
CA GLN A 455 -1.25 5.30 13.94
C GLN A 455 -2.78 5.26 13.97
N PRO A 456 -3.46 6.42 14.09
CA PRO A 456 -4.92 6.46 14.20
C PRO A 456 -5.60 6.39 12.83
N GLU A 457 -6.62 5.53 12.72
CA GLU A 457 -7.57 5.53 11.62
C GLU A 457 -8.68 6.55 11.94
N PHE A 458 -8.38 7.82 11.71
CA PHE A 458 -9.33 8.91 11.97
C PHE A 458 -10.51 8.85 11.00
N ARG A 459 -11.65 9.48 11.35
CA ARG A 459 -12.81 9.55 10.43
C ARG A 459 -12.40 10.04 9.05
N GLY A 460 -12.87 9.37 8.01
CA GLY A 460 -12.44 9.58 6.63
C GLY A 460 -11.52 8.50 6.11
N SER A 461 -10.89 7.70 6.99
CA SER A 461 -10.08 6.53 6.57
C SER A 461 -10.94 5.53 5.80
N THR A 462 -10.34 4.90 4.77
CA THR A 462 -11.01 3.93 3.90
C THR A 462 -10.99 2.52 4.49
N GLY A 463 -11.78 1.61 3.90
CA GLY A 463 -11.84 0.22 4.33
C GLY A 463 -12.86 -0.07 5.44
N TYR A 464 -13.45 0.96 6.06
CA TYR A 464 -14.43 0.83 7.14
C TYR A 464 -15.87 1.17 6.69
N GLY A 465 -16.09 1.20 5.38
CA GLY A 465 -17.36 1.49 4.75
C GLY A 465 -17.61 2.96 4.47
N LYS A 466 -18.57 3.23 3.57
CA LYS A 466 -18.95 4.55 3.07
C LYS A 466 -19.25 5.54 4.20
N ALA A 467 -20.02 5.11 5.21
CA ALA A 467 -20.41 5.98 6.30
C ALA A 467 -19.22 6.48 7.15
N PHE A 468 -18.16 5.70 7.28
CA PHE A 468 -16.95 6.11 7.99
C PHE A 468 -16.15 7.13 7.18
N VAL A 469 -16.01 6.88 5.86
CA VAL A 469 -15.35 7.81 4.92
C VAL A 469 -16.08 9.16 4.89
N GLU A 470 -17.40 9.16 4.75
CA GLU A 470 -18.21 10.38 4.66
C GLU A 470 -18.19 11.22 5.94
N LYS A 471 -17.95 10.61 7.11
CA LYS A 471 -17.72 11.37 8.36
C LYS A 471 -16.49 12.29 8.29
N GLY A 472 -15.55 12.04 7.39
CA GLY A 472 -14.38 12.87 7.14
C GLY A 472 -14.64 14.06 6.20
N TYR A 473 -15.76 14.06 5.45
CA TYR A 473 -16.04 15.13 4.48
C TYR A 473 -16.25 16.49 5.18
N GLY A 474 -15.52 17.49 4.74
CA GLY A 474 -15.52 18.81 5.33
C GLY A 474 -14.93 18.87 6.75
N GLN A 475 -14.14 17.88 7.16
CA GLN A 475 -13.60 17.80 8.52
C GLN A 475 -12.08 18.01 8.61
N TRP A 476 -11.44 18.45 7.55
CA TRP A 476 -10.03 18.84 7.59
C TRP A 476 -9.77 19.88 8.68
N GLY A 477 -8.78 19.63 9.55
CA GLY A 477 -8.43 20.49 10.67
C GLY A 477 -9.49 20.62 11.78
N ARG A 478 -10.59 19.87 11.66
CA ARG A 478 -11.73 19.88 12.58
C ARG A 478 -11.82 18.53 13.30
N LYS A 479 -12.92 17.77 13.12
CA LYS A 479 -13.13 16.48 13.80
C LYS A 479 -12.08 15.42 13.45
N MET A 480 -11.50 15.45 12.24
CA MET A 480 -10.39 14.55 11.89
C MET A 480 -9.17 14.80 12.78
N GLN A 481 -8.88 16.07 13.12
CA GLN A 481 -7.83 16.40 14.08
C GLN A 481 -8.25 16.05 15.51
N ASP A 482 -9.53 16.24 15.87
CA ASP A 482 -10.05 15.81 17.17
C ASP A 482 -9.81 14.31 17.38
N ASP A 483 -10.03 13.48 16.37
CA ASP A 483 -9.83 12.03 16.43
C ASP A 483 -8.37 11.67 16.75
N VAL A 484 -7.40 12.35 16.13
CA VAL A 484 -5.97 12.18 16.40
C VAL A 484 -5.64 12.56 17.84
N ASP A 485 -6.15 13.72 18.28
CA ASP A 485 -5.94 14.24 19.64
C ASP A 485 -6.56 13.33 20.71
N ASP A 486 -7.71 12.73 20.42
CA ASP A 486 -8.41 11.79 21.31
C ASP A 486 -7.66 10.47 21.48
N GLY A 487 -6.94 10.02 20.44
CA GLY A 487 -6.02 8.88 20.52
C GLY A 487 -4.87 9.13 21.50
N VAL A 488 -4.30 10.35 21.48
CA VAL A 488 -3.28 10.76 22.45
C VAL A 488 -3.86 10.74 23.87
N ASP A 489 -5.04 11.36 24.07
CA ASP A 489 -5.70 11.42 25.39
C ASP A 489 -6.04 10.02 25.92
N TRP A 490 -6.44 9.12 25.03
CA TRP A 490 -6.71 7.74 25.40
C TRP A 490 -5.44 7.04 25.91
N LEU A 491 -4.30 7.16 25.22
CA LEU A 491 -3.04 6.55 25.65
C LEU A 491 -2.54 7.13 26.98
N VAL A 492 -2.65 8.45 27.16
CA VAL A 492 -2.31 9.12 28.43
C VAL A 492 -3.15 8.56 29.57
N LYS A 493 -4.48 8.38 29.38
CA LYS A 493 -5.38 7.79 30.39
C LYS A 493 -5.02 6.35 30.76
N THR A 494 -4.43 5.58 29.86
CA THR A 494 -3.95 4.22 30.16
C THR A 494 -2.67 4.20 31.02
N GLY A 495 -2.01 5.34 31.22
CA GLY A 495 -0.73 5.44 31.90
C GLY A 495 0.48 5.00 31.08
N LYS A 496 0.28 4.53 29.85
CA LYS A 496 1.37 4.07 28.97
C LYS A 496 2.26 5.22 28.51
N VAL A 497 1.66 6.40 28.32
CA VAL A 497 2.31 7.58 27.75
C VAL A 497 2.39 8.71 28.76
N ASP A 498 3.52 9.40 28.81
CA ASP A 498 3.72 10.63 29.55
C ASP A 498 3.09 11.81 28.77
N PRO A 499 2.06 12.50 29.31
CA PRO A 499 1.41 13.61 28.64
C PRO A 499 2.35 14.79 28.31
N LYS A 500 3.51 14.85 28.93
CA LYS A 500 4.53 15.87 28.69
C LYS A 500 5.54 15.48 27.60
N ARG A 501 5.44 14.26 27.07
CA ARG A 501 6.38 13.72 26.08
C ARG A 501 5.66 13.19 24.83
N VAL A 502 4.91 14.07 24.17
CA VAL A 502 4.11 13.75 22.99
C VAL A 502 4.55 14.63 21.82
N CYS A 503 4.94 14.03 20.71
CA CYS A 503 5.12 14.70 19.42
C CYS A 503 4.16 14.14 18.37
N ILE A 504 3.92 14.89 17.32
CA ILE A 504 3.12 14.47 16.17
C ILE A 504 3.99 14.47 14.92
N MET A 505 3.89 13.43 14.11
CA MET A 505 4.65 13.28 12.88
C MET A 505 3.76 12.73 11.77
N GLY A 506 3.95 13.17 10.52
CA GLY A 506 3.25 12.57 9.40
C GLY A 506 3.74 13.08 8.06
N ALA A 507 3.19 12.48 7.00
CA ALA A 507 3.49 12.82 5.62
C ALA A 507 2.22 13.20 4.85
N SER A 508 2.34 14.10 3.86
CA SER A 508 1.21 14.52 3.03
C SER A 508 0.07 15.12 3.87
N TYR A 509 -1.15 14.55 3.83
CA TYR A 509 -2.20 14.93 4.77
C TYR A 509 -1.75 14.75 6.24
N GLY A 510 -1.03 13.67 6.57
CA GLY A 510 -0.48 13.46 7.92
C GLY A 510 0.52 14.57 8.31
N GLY A 511 1.30 15.08 7.35
CA GLY A 511 2.17 16.24 7.55
C GLY A 511 1.41 17.54 7.79
N TYR A 512 0.28 17.72 7.10
CA TYR A 512 -0.69 18.79 7.41
C TYR A 512 -1.24 18.63 8.83
N ALA A 513 -1.71 17.44 9.20
CA ALA A 513 -2.25 17.15 10.52
C ALA A 513 -1.21 17.40 11.62
N ALA A 514 0.06 17.11 11.37
CA ALA A 514 1.15 17.39 12.30
C ALA A 514 1.34 18.89 12.55
N LEU A 515 1.42 19.69 11.48
CA LEU A 515 1.54 21.14 11.59
C LEU A 515 0.28 21.76 12.19
N TRP A 516 -0.90 21.27 11.79
CA TRP A 516 -2.16 21.79 12.30
C TRP A 516 -2.38 21.45 13.78
N GLY A 517 -2.05 20.24 14.21
CA GLY A 517 -2.07 19.85 15.62
C GLY A 517 -1.17 20.74 16.47
N ALA A 518 0.04 21.02 15.98
CA ALA A 518 0.98 21.92 16.64
C ALA A 518 0.46 23.38 16.78
N ILE A 519 -0.32 23.85 15.81
CA ILE A 519 -0.92 25.19 15.82
C ILE A 519 -2.19 25.23 16.70
N ARG A 520 -3.00 24.18 16.63
CA ARG A 520 -4.30 24.12 17.28
C ARG A 520 -4.19 23.82 18.77
N ASN A 521 -3.32 22.86 19.13
CA ASN A 521 -3.18 22.33 20.48
C ASN A 521 -1.70 22.30 20.92
N PRO A 522 -1.02 23.47 20.99
CA PRO A 522 0.40 23.54 21.34
C PRO A 522 0.72 23.03 22.76
N GLU A 523 -0.29 22.96 23.65
CA GLU A 523 -0.16 22.42 25.00
C GLU A 523 -0.11 20.89 25.03
N LYS A 524 -0.62 20.23 23.98
CA LYS A 524 -0.64 18.76 23.85
C LYS A 524 0.65 18.24 23.26
N TYR A 525 1.25 18.96 22.32
CA TYR A 525 2.40 18.51 21.55
C TYR A 525 3.67 19.29 21.93
N ARG A 526 4.76 18.62 22.18
CA ARG A 526 6.08 19.23 22.39
C ARG A 526 6.77 19.59 21.09
N CYS A 527 6.52 18.86 20.02
CA CYS A 527 7.12 19.07 18.72
C CYS A 527 6.25 18.47 17.61
N ALA A 528 6.48 18.92 16.38
CA ALA A 528 5.86 18.38 15.19
C ALA A 528 6.87 18.12 14.07
N ILE A 529 6.63 17.07 13.28
CA ILE A 529 7.47 16.68 12.14
C ILE A 529 6.55 16.50 10.93
N SER A 530 6.82 17.25 9.86
CA SER A 530 6.03 17.24 8.64
C SER A 530 6.89 16.91 7.43
N PHE A 531 6.57 15.83 6.72
CA PHE A 531 7.15 15.51 5.42
C PHE A 531 6.12 15.76 4.32
N ALA A 532 6.48 16.54 3.30
CA ALA A 532 5.62 16.82 2.14
C ALA A 532 4.18 17.25 2.55
N GLY A 533 4.05 17.99 3.66
CA GLY A 533 2.75 18.35 4.26
C GLY A 533 2.08 19.52 3.54
N VAL A 534 0.75 19.45 3.42
CA VAL A 534 -0.06 20.57 2.96
C VAL A 534 -0.03 21.68 4.03
N THR A 535 0.31 22.90 3.63
CA THR A 535 0.39 24.06 4.53
C THR A 535 -0.68 25.11 4.27
N ASP A 536 -1.21 25.10 3.05
CA ASP A 536 -2.29 25.99 2.58
C ASP A 536 -3.30 25.15 1.80
N VAL A 537 -4.48 24.94 2.41
CA VAL A 537 -5.53 24.05 1.88
C VAL A 537 -6.23 24.67 0.67
N ASP A 538 -6.39 25.98 0.63
CA ASP A 538 -6.96 26.65 -0.55
C ASP A 538 -6.00 26.59 -1.74
N ALA A 539 -4.72 26.85 -1.50
CA ALA A 539 -3.70 26.78 -2.54
C ALA A 539 -3.54 25.36 -3.13
N ILE A 540 -3.61 24.29 -2.31
CA ILE A 540 -3.55 22.92 -2.84
C ILE A 540 -4.80 22.58 -3.64
N LEU A 541 -6.00 22.99 -3.21
CA LEU A 541 -7.22 22.80 -4.01
C LEU A 541 -7.14 23.50 -5.37
N HIS A 542 -6.61 24.73 -5.41
CA HIS A 542 -6.38 25.43 -6.67
C HIS A 542 -5.36 24.70 -7.58
N TYR A 543 -4.32 24.13 -6.98
CA TYR A 543 -3.34 23.32 -7.70
C TYR A 543 -3.98 22.04 -8.25
N ASP A 544 -4.72 21.31 -7.43
CA ASP A 544 -5.40 20.05 -7.79
C ASP A 544 -6.39 20.22 -8.93
N ARG A 545 -7.02 21.39 -9.05
CA ARG A 545 -7.96 21.69 -10.14
C ARG A 545 -7.40 21.37 -11.52
N ARG A 546 -6.08 21.46 -11.69
CA ARG A 546 -5.39 21.17 -12.96
C ARG A 546 -5.35 19.69 -13.28
N SER A 547 -5.43 18.83 -12.26
CA SER A 547 -5.37 17.37 -12.41
C SER A 547 -6.71 16.72 -12.73
N PHE A 548 -7.82 17.45 -12.56
CA PHE A 548 -9.16 16.92 -12.81
C PHE A 548 -9.60 17.13 -14.26
N SER A 549 -9.93 16.05 -14.94
CA SER A 549 -10.39 16.03 -16.34
C SER A 549 -11.73 16.76 -16.58
N ALA A 550 -12.54 16.95 -15.53
CA ALA A 550 -13.81 17.67 -15.61
C ALA A 550 -14.10 18.49 -14.34
N PRO A 551 -14.72 19.69 -14.48
CA PRO A 551 -15.03 20.57 -13.35
C PRO A 551 -15.86 19.92 -12.24
N ARG A 552 -16.71 18.92 -12.60
CA ARG A 552 -17.56 18.19 -11.63
C ARG A 552 -16.74 17.35 -10.65
N TYR A 553 -15.68 16.70 -11.10
CA TYR A 553 -14.81 15.89 -10.22
C TYR A 553 -14.06 16.78 -9.26
N PHE A 554 -13.58 17.92 -9.73
CA PHE A 554 -12.99 18.93 -8.87
C PHE A 554 -13.99 19.43 -7.83
N LYS A 555 -15.24 19.71 -8.22
CA LYS A 555 -16.28 20.14 -7.28
C LYS A 555 -16.56 19.09 -6.20
N GLN A 556 -16.59 17.81 -6.56
CA GLN A 556 -16.72 16.72 -5.59
C GLN A 556 -15.53 16.68 -4.62
N TRP A 557 -14.31 16.81 -5.14
CA TRP A 557 -13.10 16.87 -4.33
C TRP A 557 -13.13 18.08 -3.38
N GLN A 558 -13.48 19.25 -3.89
CA GLN A 558 -13.65 20.44 -3.08
C GLN A 558 -14.70 20.24 -1.97
N THR A 559 -15.83 19.60 -2.27
CA THR A 559 -16.84 19.30 -1.25
C THR A 559 -16.33 18.32 -0.20
N LYS A 560 -15.54 17.33 -0.58
CA LYS A 560 -14.92 16.41 0.39
C LYS A 560 -13.96 17.12 1.35
N ILE A 561 -13.26 18.12 0.91
CA ILE A 561 -12.29 18.88 1.73
C ILE A 561 -12.96 20.01 2.50
N ALA A 562 -13.67 20.90 1.80
CA ALA A 562 -14.24 22.11 2.39
C ALA A 562 -15.63 21.92 3.03
N GLY A 563 -16.28 20.79 2.75
CA GLY A 563 -17.66 20.56 3.13
C GLY A 563 -18.66 21.27 2.20
N GLU A 564 -19.95 20.94 2.35
CA GLU A 564 -21.03 21.63 1.63
C GLU A 564 -21.15 23.08 2.06
N ASP A 565 -20.88 23.37 3.34
CA ASP A 565 -20.92 24.70 3.95
C ASP A 565 -19.78 25.62 3.49
N LYS A 566 -18.81 25.08 2.73
CA LYS A 566 -17.65 25.79 2.20
C LYS A 566 -16.95 26.59 3.29
N ILE A 567 -16.40 25.91 4.27
CA ILE A 567 -15.63 26.56 5.35
C ILE A 567 -14.56 27.50 4.77
N ASP A 568 -14.25 28.55 5.50
CA ASP A 568 -13.08 29.37 5.22
C ASP A 568 -11.81 28.54 5.48
N LEU A 569 -11.14 28.13 4.40
CA LEU A 569 -9.99 27.22 4.45
C LEU A 569 -8.76 27.84 5.12
N ASP A 570 -8.66 29.19 5.19
CA ASP A 570 -7.61 29.86 5.93
C ASP A 570 -7.69 29.57 7.43
N THR A 571 -8.89 29.29 7.94
CA THR A 571 -9.09 28.99 9.37
C THR A 571 -8.58 27.61 9.78
N VAL A 572 -8.31 26.73 8.81
CA VAL A 572 -7.79 25.37 9.01
C VAL A 572 -6.46 25.13 8.26
N SER A 573 -5.86 26.15 7.70
CA SER A 573 -4.57 26.06 6.99
C SER A 573 -3.40 26.47 7.87
N PRO A 574 -2.34 25.65 7.99
CA PRO A 574 -1.14 25.98 8.76
C PRO A 574 -0.47 27.29 8.36
N LEU A 575 -0.32 27.58 7.05
CA LEU A 575 0.40 28.75 6.57
C LEU A 575 -0.28 30.08 6.98
N PRO A 576 -1.58 30.33 6.73
CA PRO A 576 -2.28 31.51 7.24
C PRO A 576 -2.24 31.64 8.77
N GLN A 577 -2.18 30.52 9.48
CA GLN A 577 -2.16 30.44 10.94
C GLN A 577 -0.74 30.27 11.54
N ALA A 578 0.31 30.39 10.73
CA ALA A 578 1.70 30.19 11.15
C ALA A 578 2.10 31.03 12.38
N ALA A 579 1.44 32.19 12.56
CA ALA A 579 1.62 33.05 13.72
C ALA A 579 1.33 32.37 15.08
N ARG A 580 0.51 31.36 15.10
CA ARG A 580 0.09 30.61 16.30
C ARG A 580 1.00 29.44 16.64
N LEU A 581 1.92 29.07 15.75
CA LEU A 581 2.84 27.96 15.97
C LEU A 581 3.94 28.39 16.94
N THR A 582 3.98 27.79 18.11
CA THR A 582 4.90 28.14 19.21
C THR A 582 5.85 27.03 19.61
N ILE A 583 5.59 25.79 19.17
CA ILE A 583 6.43 24.62 19.46
C ILE A 583 7.43 24.35 18.33
N PRO A 584 8.53 23.63 18.60
CA PRO A 584 9.51 23.25 17.57
C PRO A 584 8.91 22.41 16.45
N VAL A 585 9.34 22.67 15.21
CA VAL A 585 8.92 21.90 14.04
C VAL A 585 10.09 21.51 13.15
N LEU A 586 10.03 20.30 12.59
CA LEU A 586 10.89 19.84 11.49
C LEU A 586 10.04 19.70 10.23
N ILE A 587 10.42 20.41 9.16
CA ILE A 587 9.75 20.38 7.87
C ILE A 587 10.70 19.78 6.83
N ALA A 588 10.28 18.71 6.17
CA ALA A 588 11.04 18.05 5.11
C ALA A 588 10.20 17.99 3.82
N GLN A 589 10.85 18.11 2.65
CA GLN A 589 10.16 18.15 1.36
C GLN A 589 11.05 17.63 0.22
N GLY A 590 10.47 16.87 -0.69
CA GLY A 590 11.08 16.55 -1.97
C GLY A 590 10.85 17.68 -2.99
N GLU A 591 11.92 18.12 -3.67
CA GLU A 591 11.84 19.25 -4.62
C GLU A 591 11.17 18.86 -5.96
N LYS A 592 11.02 17.57 -6.24
CA LYS A 592 10.30 17.08 -7.42
C LYS A 592 8.87 16.62 -7.12
N ASP A 593 8.33 17.00 -5.96
CA ASP A 593 6.99 16.61 -5.55
C ASP A 593 5.93 17.35 -6.39
N VAL A 594 5.17 16.56 -7.16
CA VAL A 594 4.03 17.03 -7.97
C VAL A 594 2.68 16.75 -7.30
N THR A 595 2.66 16.06 -6.15
CA THR A 595 1.46 15.79 -5.35
C THR A 595 1.21 16.95 -4.39
N VAL A 596 2.21 17.26 -3.56
CA VAL A 596 2.21 18.47 -2.72
C VAL A 596 3.40 19.34 -3.16
N PRO A 597 3.16 20.39 -3.95
CA PRO A 597 4.25 21.18 -4.53
C PRO A 597 5.19 21.76 -3.48
N PRO A 598 6.52 21.77 -3.69
CA PRO A 598 7.53 22.26 -2.75
C PRO A 598 7.27 23.69 -2.25
N ARG A 599 6.56 24.48 -3.04
CA ARG A 599 6.11 25.83 -2.66
C ARG A 599 5.35 25.84 -1.33
N GLN A 600 4.58 24.80 -1.02
CA GLN A 600 3.85 24.66 0.25
C GLN A 600 4.83 24.73 1.44
N ALA A 601 5.85 23.88 1.43
CA ALA A 601 6.88 23.84 2.47
C ALA A 601 7.73 25.12 2.50
N HIS A 602 8.20 25.61 1.34
CA HIS A 602 9.01 26.84 1.27
C HIS A 602 8.31 28.06 1.86
N GLN A 603 7.02 28.24 1.58
CA GLN A 603 6.24 29.35 2.12
C GLN A 603 6.07 29.23 3.63
N MET A 604 5.82 28.03 4.15
CA MET A 604 5.69 27.80 5.59
C MET A 604 7.00 28.05 6.33
N VAL A 605 8.11 27.51 5.85
CA VAL A 605 9.45 27.75 6.42
C VAL A 605 9.75 29.25 6.44
N THR A 606 9.57 29.95 5.31
CA THR A 606 9.78 31.40 5.22
C THR A 606 8.93 32.17 6.24
N ALA A 607 7.67 31.77 6.42
CA ALA A 607 6.77 32.44 7.37
C ALA A 607 7.23 32.23 8.82
N LEU A 608 7.73 31.06 9.15
CA LEU A 608 8.23 30.70 10.49
C LEU A 608 9.57 31.38 10.79
N GLU A 609 10.52 31.38 9.86
CA GLU A 609 11.84 32.02 9.99
C GLU A 609 11.73 33.55 10.22
N LYS A 610 10.84 34.24 9.49
CA LYS A 610 10.55 35.67 9.67
C LYS A 610 10.11 36.01 11.10
N ARG A 611 9.59 35.03 11.82
CA ARG A 611 9.11 35.18 13.20
C ARG A 611 10.07 34.68 14.24
N HIS A 612 11.26 34.22 13.81
CA HIS A 612 12.24 33.53 14.67
C HIS A 612 11.65 32.33 15.42
N ALA A 613 10.69 31.63 14.79
CA ALA A 613 10.16 30.38 15.31
C ALA A 613 11.24 29.29 15.29
N ASN A 614 11.09 28.30 16.15
CA ASN A 614 11.99 27.16 16.19
C ASN A 614 11.65 26.16 15.07
N VAL A 615 12.17 26.41 13.87
CA VAL A 615 11.98 25.59 12.68
C VAL A 615 13.30 25.02 12.18
N GLU A 616 13.33 23.71 11.97
CA GLU A 616 14.37 23.00 11.20
C GLU A 616 13.76 22.61 9.86
N SER A 617 14.51 22.74 8.77
CA SER A 617 14.01 22.37 7.45
C SER A 617 15.05 21.64 6.61
N VAL A 618 14.59 20.75 5.74
CA VAL A 618 15.44 20.06 4.75
C VAL A 618 14.67 19.83 3.45
N PHE A 619 15.36 20.05 2.32
CA PHE A 619 14.80 19.89 0.98
C PHE A 619 15.66 18.92 0.18
N TYR A 620 15.04 17.82 -0.30
CA TYR A 620 15.71 16.77 -1.06
C TYR A 620 15.52 16.99 -2.56
N LYS A 621 16.60 17.39 -3.25
CA LYS A 621 16.56 17.88 -4.64
C LYS A 621 16.03 16.85 -5.65
N GLU A 622 16.30 15.58 -5.41
CA GLU A 622 15.99 14.52 -6.36
C GLU A 622 14.72 13.74 -6.01
N ASP A 623 14.21 13.91 -4.81
CA ASP A 623 13.04 13.19 -4.32
C ASP A 623 11.74 13.91 -4.69
N ALA A 624 10.69 13.11 -4.85
CA ALA A 624 9.32 13.53 -5.12
C ALA A 624 8.47 13.47 -3.82
N HIS A 625 7.28 12.88 -3.87
CA HIS A 625 6.37 12.72 -2.72
C HIS A 625 6.79 11.58 -1.76
N GLY A 626 8.00 11.07 -1.91
CA GLY A 626 8.61 10.02 -1.11
C GLY A 626 10.09 9.91 -1.45
N PHE A 627 10.82 9.12 -0.68
CA PHE A 627 12.26 8.92 -0.89
C PHE A 627 12.52 7.91 -2.01
N SER A 628 13.36 8.30 -2.95
CA SER A 628 13.85 7.43 -4.04
C SER A 628 15.28 6.94 -3.77
N LYS A 629 15.96 7.53 -2.79
CA LYS A 629 17.33 7.21 -2.42
C LYS A 629 17.44 6.82 -0.95
N PRO A 630 18.09 5.68 -0.63
CA PRO A 630 18.33 5.28 0.75
C PRO A 630 19.11 6.31 1.57
N GLU A 631 20.02 7.06 0.93
CA GLU A 631 20.84 8.07 1.57
C GLU A 631 20.00 9.25 2.07
N ASP A 632 19.04 9.72 1.27
CA ASP A 632 18.15 10.82 1.62
C ASP A 632 17.18 10.40 2.72
N MET A 633 16.65 9.17 2.66
CA MET A 633 15.85 8.60 3.74
C MET A 633 16.66 8.43 5.04
N ALA A 634 17.91 7.97 4.96
CA ALA A 634 18.79 7.83 6.13
C ALA A 634 19.12 9.20 6.77
N ASP A 635 19.36 10.22 5.96
CA ASP A 635 19.54 11.60 6.44
C ASP A 635 18.29 12.09 7.16
N TYR A 636 17.11 11.86 6.59
CA TYR A 636 15.84 12.24 7.22
C TYR A 636 15.61 11.52 8.56
N LEU A 637 15.84 10.21 8.63
CA LEU A 637 15.73 9.46 9.89
C LEU A 637 16.69 9.97 10.96
N LYS A 638 17.94 10.31 10.60
CA LYS A 638 18.90 10.91 11.53
C LYS A 638 18.47 12.30 12.02
N ARG A 639 17.86 13.11 11.16
CA ARG A 639 17.29 14.40 11.55
C ARG A 639 16.11 14.23 12.50
N ILE A 640 15.23 13.26 12.25
CA ILE A 640 14.14 12.88 13.17
C ILE A 640 14.72 12.51 14.54
N GLU A 641 15.73 11.63 14.57
CA GLU A 641 16.39 11.20 15.82
C GLU A 641 16.99 12.38 16.59
N ALA A 642 17.76 13.22 15.92
CA ALA A 642 18.38 14.40 16.54
C ALA A 642 17.33 15.40 17.04
N PHE A 643 16.28 15.63 16.28
CA PHE A 643 15.19 16.53 16.62
C PHE A 643 14.38 16.00 17.83
N LEU A 644 13.99 14.73 17.81
CA LEU A 644 13.27 14.11 18.92
C LEU A 644 14.14 14.03 20.18
N THR A 645 15.43 13.70 20.07
CA THR A 645 16.36 13.69 21.21
C THR A 645 16.43 15.05 21.90
N ARG A 646 16.37 16.14 21.13
CA ARG A 646 16.39 17.51 21.66
C ARG A 646 15.07 17.92 22.30
N TYR A 647 13.95 17.61 21.68
CA TYR A 647 12.66 18.16 22.07
C TYR A 647 11.73 17.17 22.79
N ASN A 648 11.93 15.87 22.61
CA ASN A 648 11.12 14.81 23.23
C ASN A 648 11.98 13.57 23.55
N PRO A 649 12.99 13.68 24.43
CA PRO A 649 13.94 12.58 24.66
C PRO A 649 13.24 11.30 25.13
N SER A 650 13.70 10.13 24.60
CA SER A 650 13.19 8.78 24.91
C SER A 650 13.84 8.18 26.17
#